data_c66c771af5618ff2e15ba980163f9b21
#
_entry.id   c66c771af5618ff2e15ba980163f9b21
#
_cell.length_a   1.000
_cell.length_b   1.000
_cell.length_c   1.000
_cell.angle_alpha   90.00
_cell.angle_beta   90.00
_cell.angle_gamma   90.00
#
_symmetry.space_group_name_H-M   'P 1'
#
loop_
_entity.id
_entity.type
_entity.pdbx_description
1 polymer ?
#
loop_
_entity_poly.entity_id
_entity_poly.type
_entity_poly.pdbx_seq_one_letter_code
_entity_poly.pdbx_strand_id
1 'polypeptide(L)'
;MRLQERDEGAFKLKSIAEPEVDKFLTAKTKRTEELLSALEALTSWLPDFSRRHALLRSARNFAPAVQLASLLVHAMRANQQQEGTLPAVLVPEMAALVLSGSFGVSEALCRLGSRLQYFLLDEFQDTSREQWQALSPLVEEALSRGGSLTWVGDVKQAIYGWRGGDAALFDGIEAPLRLLAPDVRHETLTANWRSCRQVIAHNNALFSPLEDAAVARQALAALMPQGTPDDLLDSYAERVAAGYAGTAQDFSPSSPPGGLVRVEAIDGDSSEELNTAVLARLRHVLRQELAPRRRWQEIMVLVRSNAQAALVAEDLAAADIPIVTENSLLLSTHPLVIQSVALLQFLCNAEDELALWTVITGSLVQQGPLPVPDLQALHDSCVDRGSIPLVQHLQRNFPGFWASVLAPFHNQAGLMTPYDTVMEWYDRLQVFERYPDADVFLRCFLEVLKNAEDQGLATLPDFLAHWQEKGEEEKVPMPEGIDAVRIMTVHKSKGLEAPVVLLPWTDATLKASDPVLMEEDGLRMVCKNGPHCGRVYYEALLRQAMELLNQFYVAFTRAREELLVFRTSAATVRKGYGSHALDVLWQQAGLEVPYQLEGGDDVLHPVQPAVAEEERDDTAPAAENAGADSAPDQLSGGQTAVPHDPEEDWRPMQWLPRLKIYRNPLERMHFSARDRGTLLHACLEQLPLGGLSEDNIRAAVREVLATIPLADGQDAPDRESVAADMESCLLWLLRLPQFGLWQRRGVPEQSMLAADGSRRDLLRADLIVPLSWGTLVVDYKSGRVMDEHVRQVQRYLRCLEQSGTTVARGLLIYLDRQSFRLVEPDSASELFTDLGAYPRYFCEDEA
;
A
#
# COMPACT_ATOMS: atom_id res chain seq x y z
N MET A 1 -24.91 3.21 -43.86
CA MET A 1 -23.91 2.29 -44.39
C MET A 1 -22.76 2.06 -43.40
N ARG A 2 -21.89 3.03 -43.13
CA ARG A 2 -20.75 2.84 -42.17
C ARG A 2 -21.18 2.44 -40.74
N LEU A 3 -22.33 2.93 -40.26
CA LEU A 3 -22.87 2.53 -38.94
C LEU A 3 -23.42 1.09 -38.94
N GLN A 4 -23.88 0.59 -40.08
CA GLN A 4 -24.37 -0.79 -40.23
C GLN A 4 -23.22 -1.81 -40.35
N GLU A 5 -22.07 -1.42 -40.90
CA GLU A 5 -20.90 -2.28 -41.13
C GLU A 5 -20.05 -2.47 -39.87
N ARG A 6 -20.48 -1.94 -38.71
CA ARG A 6 -19.73 -2.04 -37.42
C ARG A 6 -18.25 -1.56 -37.53
N ASP A 7 -17.99 -0.62 -38.44
CA ASP A 7 -16.64 -0.08 -38.62
C ASP A 7 -16.29 0.79 -37.42
N GLU A 8 -15.31 0.30 -36.61
CA GLU A 8 -14.80 1.05 -35.46
C GLU A 8 -14.23 2.43 -35.81
N GLY A 9 -13.76 2.61 -37.03
CA GLY A 9 -13.30 3.89 -37.56
C GLY A 9 -14.43 4.91 -37.73
N ALA A 10 -15.68 4.46 -37.90
CA ALA A 10 -16.84 5.36 -38.12
C ALA A 10 -17.06 6.30 -36.93
N PHE A 11 -16.86 5.80 -35.71
CA PHE A 11 -17.06 6.56 -34.48
C PHE A 11 -15.88 7.48 -34.13
N LYS A 12 -14.78 7.39 -34.86
CA LYS A 12 -13.61 8.29 -34.69
C LYS A 12 -13.66 9.49 -35.64
N LEU A 13 -14.59 9.54 -36.54
CA LEU A 13 -14.72 10.65 -37.48
C LEU A 13 -15.26 11.89 -36.74
N LYS A 14 -14.56 13.01 -36.85
CA LYS A 14 -14.97 14.27 -36.23
C LYS A 14 -16.39 14.71 -36.66
N SER A 15 -16.78 14.42 -37.91
CA SER A 15 -18.12 14.68 -38.45
C SER A 15 -19.23 13.87 -37.79
N ILE A 16 -18.90 12.82 -37.05
CA ILE A 16 -19.89 12.01 -36.29
C ILE A 16 -19.90 12.46 -34.82
N ALA A 17 -18.73 12.81 -34.27
CA ALA A 17 -18.62 13.31 -32.91
C ALA A 17 -19.19 14.73 -32.74
N GLU A 18 -19.00 15.57 -33.77
CA GLU A 18 -19.49 16.95 -33.84
C GLU A 18 -20.31 17.11 -35.14
N PRO A 19 -21.53 16.57 -35.21
CA PRO A 19 -22.29 16.57 -36.46
C PRO A 19 -22.89 17.95 -36.76
N GLU A 20 -22.61 18.44 -37.94
CA GLU A 20 -23.26 19.62 -38.51
C GLU A 20 -23.90 19.23 -39.85
N VAL A 21 -25.10 19.74 -40.12
CA VAL A 21 -25.87 19.37 -41.35
C VAL A 21 -25.03 19.61 -42.61
N ASP A 22 -24.33 20.73 -42.68
CA ASP A 22 -23.51 21.11 -43.84
C ASP A 22 -22.29 20.17 -44.06
N LYS A 23 -21.82 19.48 -43.07
CA LYS A 23 -20.71 18.51 -43.21
C LYS A 23 -21.14 17.22 -43.90
N PHE A 24 -22.46 16.94 -43.96
CA PHE A 24 -23.01 15.76 -44.64
C PHE A 24 -23.45 16.08 -46.06
N LEU A 25 -23.48 17.37 -46.45
CA LEU A 25 -23.93 17.82 -47.75
C LEU A 25 -22.73 18.18 -48.65
N THR A 26 -22.83 17.80 -49.92
CA THR A 26 -21.89 18.25 -50.94
C THR A 26 -22.50 19.39 -51.76
N ALA A 27 -21.70 20.18 -52.45
CA ALA A 27 -22.16 21.29 -53.32
C ALA A 27 -23.15 20.79 -54.41
N LYS A 28 -23.11 19.50 -54.74
CA LYS A 28 -23.99 18.84 -55.74
C LYS A 28 -25.26 18.21 -55.14
N THR A 29 -25.41 18.19 -53.82
CA THR A 29 -26.55 17.55 -53.16
C THR A 29 -27.81 18.43 -53.32
N LYS A 30 -28.88 17.87 -53.87
CA LYS A 30 -30.16 18.59 -53.96
C LYS A 30 -30.75 18.73 -52.58
N ARG A 31 -30.87 19.93 -52.05
CA ARG A 31 -31.41 20.24 -50.72
C ARG A 31 -32.95 20.23 -50.80
N THR A 32 -33.58 19.18 -50.37
CA THR A 32 -35.04 19.08 -50.13
C THR A 32 -35.34 19.27 -48.64
N GLU A 33 -36.51 19.81 -48.31
CA GLU A 33 -36.94 19.98 -46.90
C GLU A 33 -36.94 18.64 -46.14
N GLU A 34 -37.34 17.55 -46.78
CA GLU A 34 -37.31 16.22 -46.19
C GLU A 34 -35.87 15.77 -45.86
N LEU A 35 -34.90 16.04 -46.76
CA LEU A 35 -33.51 15.69 -46.55
C LEU A 35 -32.90 16.54 -45.42
N LEU A 36 -33.21 17.83 -45.39
CA LEU A 36 -32.71 18.72 -44.32
C LEU A 36 -33.30 18.32 -42.98
N SER A 37 -34.61 18.06 -42.87
CA SER A 37 -35.25 17.60 -41.63
C SER A 37 -34.70 16.24 -41.17
N ALA A 38 -34.48 15.31 -42.10
CA ALA A 38 -33.87 14.02 -41.76
C ALA A 38 -32.39 14.15 -41.27
N LEU A 39 -31.62 15.09 -41.88
CA LEU A 39 -30.27 15.37 -41.46
C LEU A 39 -30.23 16.10 -40.12
N GLU A 40 -31.15 17.01 -39.85
CA GLU A 40 -31.28 17.65 -38.54
C GLU A 40 -31.64 16.64 -37.44
N ALA A 41 -32.59 15.74 -37.71
CA ALA A 41 -32.94 14.66 -36.82
C ALA A 41 -31.73 13.73 -36.57
N LEU A 42 -30.96 13.41 -37.61
CA LEU A 42 -29.74 12.61 -37.48
C LEU A 42 -28.67 13.32 -36.67
N THR A 43 -28.45 14.60 -36.96
CA THR A 43 -27.40 15.39 -36.24
C THR A 43 -27.73 15.59 -34.76
N SER A 44 -29.02 15.69 -34.41
CA SER A 44 -29.47 15.76 -33.02
C SER A 44 -29.35 14.42 -32.28
N TRP A 45 -29.61 13.31 -32.97
CA TRP A 45 -29.55 11.95 -32.36
C TRP A 45 -28.15 11.39 -32.26
N LEU A 46 -27.27 11.69 -33.20
CA LEU A 46 -25.97 11.05 -33.36
C LEU A 46 -25.00 11.26 -32.17
N PRO A 47 -24.91 12.43 -31.50
CA PRO A 47 -24.09 12.64 -30.33
C PRO A 47 -24.49 11.74 -29.17
N ASP A 48 -25.76 11.64 -28.84
CA ASP A 48 -26.27 10.80 -27.77
C ASP A 48 -26.03 9.32 -28.06
N PHE A 49 -26.32 8.87 -29.27
CA PHE A 49 -25.99 7.50 -29.68
C PHE A 49 -24.51 7.20 -29.58
N SER A 50 -23.61 8.12 -30.02
CA SER A 50 -22.19 7.93 -29.95
C SER A 50 -21.69 7.85 -28.49
N ARG A 51 -22.21 8.70 -27.63
CA ARG A 51 -21.94 8.69 -26.19
C ARG A 51 -22.35 7.37 -25.56
N ARG A 52 -23.60 6.94 -25.76
CA ARG A 52 -24.13 5.68 -25.21
C ARG A 52 -23.37 4.46 -25.72
N HIS A 53 -23.03 4.45 -27.01
CA HIS A 53 -22.23 3.37 -27.60
C HIS A 53 -20.85 3.28 -26.97
N ALA A 54 -20.17 4.42 -26.79
CA ALA A 54 -18.86 4.47 -26.15
C ALA A 54 -18.93 4.01 -24.66
N LEU A 55 -19.98 4.42 -23.95
CA LEU A 55 -20.24 4.02 -22.57
C LEU A 55 -20.43 2.51 -22.45
N LEU A 56 -21.34 1.92 -23.23
CA LEU A 56 -21.63 0.48 -23.21
C LEU A 56 -20.43 -0.36 -23.65
N ARG A 57 -19.66 0.13 -24.62
CA ARG A 57 -18.41 -0.52 -25.03
C ARG A 57 -17.38 -0.50 -23.92
N SER A 58 -17.21 0.61 -23.24
CA SER A 58 -16.33 0.75 -22.08
C SER A 58 -16.76 -0.21 -20.97
N ALA A 59 -18.05 -0.24 -20.62
CA ALA A 59 -18.60 -1.13 -19.60
C ALA A 59 -18.38 -2.63 -19.95
N ARG A 60 -18.60 -3.01 -21.20
CA ARG A 60 -18.34 -4.38 -21.66
C ARG A 60 -16.89 -4.77 -21.50
N ASN A 61 -15.96 -3.86 -21.76
CA ASN A 61 -14.53 -4.11 -21.61
C ASN A 61 -14.13 -4.25 -20.14
N PHE A 62 -14.86 -3.60 -19.23
CA PHE A 62 -14.63 -3.70 -17.77
C PHE A 62 -15.34 -4.90 -17.12
N ALA A 63 -16.33 -5.51 -17.76
CA ALA A 63 -17.11 -6.60 -17.18
C ALA A 63 -16.23 -7.77 -16.65
N PRO A 64 -15.19 -8.25 -17.36
CA PRO A 64 -14.32 -9.30 -16.83
C PRO A 64 -13.54 -8.85 -15.57
N ALA A 65 -13.10 -7.60 -15.53
CA ALA A 65 -12.39 -7.05 -14.37
C ALA A 65 -13.33 -6.96 -13.14
N VAL A 66 -14.60 -6.56 -13.33
CA VAL A 66 -15.61 -6.54 -12.27
C VAL A 66 -15.90 -7.95 -11.75
N GLN A 67 -15.98 -8.94 -12.64
CA GLN A 67 -16.16 -10.34 -12.24
C GLN A 67 -14.95 -10.85 -11.44
N LEU A 68 -13.73 -10.56 -11.89
CA LEU A 68 -12.51 -10.92 -11.17
C LEU A 68 -12.45 -10.24 -9.81
N ALA A 69 -12.75 -8.93 -9.74
CA ALA A 69 -12.80 -8.19 -8.47
C ALA A 69 -13.80 -8.81 -7.49
N SER A 70 -14.99 -9.21 -7.97
CA SER A 70 -15.98 -9.89 -7.14
C SER A 70 -15.45 -11.22 -6.57
N LEU A 71 -14.77 -12.03 -7.40
CA LEU A 71 -14.17 -13.28 -6.97
C LEU A 71 -13.04 -13.05 -5.95
N LEU A 72 -12.20 -12.03 -6.18
CA LEU A 72 -11.14 -11.65 -5.25
C LEU A 72 -11.69 -11.21 -3.89
N VAL A 73 -12.74 -10.38 -3.88
CA VAL A 73 -13.40 -9.96 -2.62
C VAL A 73 -13.97 -11.14 -1.87
N HIS A 74 -14.59 -12.10 -2.57
CA HIS A 74 -15.08 -13.33 -1.94
C HIS A 74 -13.94 -14.18 -1.39
N ALA A 75 -12.84 -14.35 -2.13
CA ALA A 75 -11.67 -15.09 -1.67
C ALA A 75 -11.00 -14.41 -0.47
N MET A 76 -10.84 -13.08 -0.51
CA MET A 76 -10.29 -12.31 0.61
C MET A 76 -11.15 -12.46 1.88
N ARG A 77 -12.49 -12.41 1.76
CA ARG A 77 -13.38 -12.61 2.91
C ARG A 77 -13.30 -14.03 3.47
N ALA A 78 -13.19 -15.04 2.60
CA ALA A 78 -13.01 -16.42 3.01
C ALA A 78 -11.68 -16.61 3.74
N ASN A 79 -10.58 -16.06 3.20
CA ASN A 79 -9.27 -16.12 3.82
C ASN A 79 -9.22 -15.38 5.17
N GLN A 80 -9.86 -14.21 5.24
CA GLN A 80 -10.01 -13.44 6.48
C GLN A 80 -10.68 -14.28 7.59
N GLN A 81 -11.71 -15.06 7.24
CA GLN A 81 -12.38 -15.93 8.21
C GLN A 81 -11.51 -17.11 8.66
N GLN A 82 -10.64 -17.60 7.77
CA GLN A 82 -9.75 -18.73 8.06
C GLN A 82 -8.52 -18.33 8.87
N GLU A 83 -7.86 -17.24 8.47
CA GLU A 83 -6.58 -16.81 9.05
C GLU A 83 -6.74 -15.79 10.18
N GLY A 84 -7.95 -15.24 10.38
CA GLY A 84 -8.19 -14.19 11.36
C GLY A 84 -7.47 -12.86 11.06
N THR A 85 -7.00 -12.66 9.83
CA THR A 85 -6.32 -11.45 9.39
C THR A 85 -7.32 -10.47 8.75
N LEU A 86 -7.18 -9.17 9.03
CA LEU A 86 -8.01 -8.13 8.45
C LEU A 86 -7.17 -7.29 7.46
N PRO A 87 -7.50 -7.29 6.15
CA PRO A 87 -6.84 -6.40 5.20
C PRO A 87 -6.98 -4.93 5.62
N ALA A 88 -5.88 -4.17 5.54
CA ALA A 88 -5.84 -2.77 5.99
C ALA A 88 -6.92 -1.89 5.33
N VAL A 89 -7.27 -2.17 4.07
CA VAL A 89 -8.32 -1.46 3.33
C VAL A 89 -9.72 -1.63 3.94
N LEU A 90 -9.98 -2.73 4.64
CA LEU A 90 -11.27 -3.01 5.29
C LEU A 90 -11.34 -2.50 6.75
N VAL A 91 -10.21 -2.06 7.32
CA VAL A 91 -10.17 -1.61 8.72
C VAL A 91 -11.17 -0.48 9.00
N PRO A 92 -11.31 0.59 8.17
CA PRO A 92 -12.29 1.64 8.44
C PRO A 92 -13.73 1.14 8.40
N GLU A 93 -14.07 0.29 7.42
CA GLU A 93 -15.42 -0.30 7.30
C GLU A 93 -15.75 -1.18 8.50
N MET A 94 -14.83 -2.05 8.89
CA MET A 94 -15.01 -2.92 10.05
C MET A 94 -15.06 -2.15 11.36
N ALA A 95 -14.25 -1.11 11.51
CA ALA A 95 -14.32 -0.21 12.65
C ALA A 95 -15.68 0.49 12.74
N ALA A 96 -16.21 1.00 11.62
CA ALA A 96 -17.54 1.60 11.57
C ALA A 96 -18.63 0.59 11.98
N LEU A 97 -18.56 -0.65 11.51
CA LEU A 97 -19.51 -1.71 11.90
C LEU A 97 -19.46 -2.04 13.39
N VAL A 98 -18.25 -2.14 13.95
CA VAL A 98 -18.06 -2.43 15.39
C VAL A 98 -18.53 -1.27 16.26
N LEU A 99 -18.26 -0.04 15.85
CA LEU A 99 -18.56 1.15 16.63
C LEU A 99 -20.02 1.61 16.49
N SER A 100 -20.66 1.35 15.33
CA SER A 100 -22.07 1.70 15.05
C SER A 100 -23.07 0.55 15.25
N GLY A 101 -22.61 -0.63 15.71
CA GLY A 101 -23.43 -1.82 15.86
C GLY A 101 -24.58 -1.64 16.86
N SER A 102 -25.55 -2.57 16.85
CA SER A 102 -26.80 -2.56 17.63
C SER A 102 -26.62 -2.48 19.16
N PHE A 103 -25.40 -2.61 19.67
CA PHE A 103 -25.03 -2.52 21.08
C PHE A 103 -24.44 -1.17 21.50
N GLY A 104 -24.24 -0.28 20.54
CA GLY A 104 -23.72 1.05 20.75
C GLY A 104 -22.21 1.14 21.05
N VAL A 105 -21.68 2.33 20.88
CA VAL A 105 -20.26 2.69 21.11
C VAL A 105 -19.80 2.34 22.53
N SER A 106 -20.71 2.44 23.51
CA SER A 106 -20.41 2.21 24.92
C SER A 106 -19.92 0.79 25.23
N GLU A 107 -20.39 -0.23 24.50
CA GLU A 107 -19.93 -1.61 24.69
C GLU A 107 -18.51 -1.83 24.24
N ALA A 108 -18.13 -1.33 23.04
CA ALA A 108 -16.78 -1.41 22.54
C ALA A 108 -15.78 -0.70 23.48
N LEU A 109 -16.15 0.50 23.96
CA LEU A 109 -15.35 1.27 24.92
C LEU A 109 -15.26 0.61 26.30
N CYS A 110 -16.34 0.00 26.78
CA CYS A 110 -16.32 -0.74 28.03
C CYS A 110 -15.41 -1.97 27.97
N ARG A 111 -15.36 -2.64 26.82
CA ARG A 111 -14.44 -3.78 26.60
C ARG A 111 -12.98 -3.33 26.56
N LEU A 112 -12.70 -2.15 26.00
CA LEU A 112 -11.37 -1.55 26.01
C LEU A 112 -10.97 -0.98 27.37
N GLY A 113 -11.93 -0.83 28.30
CA GLY A 113 -11.71 -0.30 29.64
C GLY A 113 -11.36 1.19 29.69
N SER A 114 -11.57 1.92 28.58
CA SER A 114 -11.29 3.34 28.47
C SER A 114 -12.54 4.10 27.99
N ARG A 115 -12.71 5.33 28.49
CA ARG A 115 -13.71 6.27 28.01
C ARG A 115 -12.99 7.48 27.43
N LEU A 116 -13.16 7.68 26.12
CA LEU A 116 -12.63 8.84 25.43
C LEU A 116 -13.58 10.02 25.66
N GLN A 117 -13.04 11.14 26.10
CA GLN A 117 -13.80 12.36 26.36
C GLN A 117 -13.36 13.53 25.48
N TYR A 118 -12.08 13.55 25.11
CA TYR A 118 -11.47 14.65 24.36
C TYR A 118 -10.88 14.12 23.08
N PHE A 119 -11.34 14.66 21.96
CA PHE A 119 -10.84 14.32 20.64
C PHE A 119 -10.07 15.51 20.08
N LEU A 120 -8.84 15.24 19.63
CA LEU A 120 -7.96 16.19 18.96
C LEU A 120 -7.59 15.57 17.63
N LEU A 121 -8.14 16.09 16.54
CA LEU A 121 -7.93 15.58 15.18
C LEU A 121 -7.11 16.60 14.40
N ASP A 122 -5.91 16.21 14.01
CA ASP A 122 -5.06 17.03 13.17
C ASP A 122 -5.15 16.61 11.71
N GLU A 123 -4.75 17.49 10.78
CA GLU A 123 -4.81 17.28 9.32
C GLU A 123 -6.20 16.79 8.84
N PHE A 124 -7.26 17.31 9.44
CA PHE A 124 -8.61 16.79 9.24
C PHE A 124 -9.10 16.85 7.77
N GLN A 125 -8.56 17.78 6.95
CA GLN A 125 -8.88 17.89 5.53
C GLN A 125 -8.47 16.65 4.71
N ASP A 126 -7.65 15.75 5.25
CA ASP A 126 -7.24 14.49 4.61
C ASP A 126 -8.08 13.29 5.07
N THR A 127 -9.02 13.50 5.98
CA THR A 127 -9.91 12.45 6.52
C THR A 127 -10.88 11.98 5.44
N SER A 128 -11.01 10.65 5.28
CA SER A 128 -12.02 10.08 4.38
C SER A 128 -13.40 10.01 5.04
N ARG A 129 -14.45 9.86 4.22
CA ARG A 129 -15.82 9.68 4.74
C ARG A 129 -15.95 8.40 5.56
N GLU A 130 -15.29 7.34 5.16
CA GLU A 130 -15.28 6.06 5.87
C GLU A 130 -14.59 6.18 7.22
N GLN A 131 -13.47 6.88 7.29
CA GLN A 131 -12.78 7.16 8.55
C GLN A 131 -13.67 8.00 9.48
N TRP A 132 -14.31 9.04 8.95
CA TRP A 132 -15.22 9.86 9.75
C TRP A 132 -16.44 9.07 10.22
N GLN A 133 -17.03 8.23 9.36
CA GLN A 133 -18.14 7.34 9.74
C GLN A 133 -17.77 6.37 10.87
N ALA A 134 -16.51 5.93 10.91
CA ALA A 134 -16.01 5.10 12.00
C ALA A 134 -15.82 5.90 13.29
N LEU A 135 -15.37 7.16 13.21
CA LEU A 135 -15.06 7.98 14.38
C LEU A 135 -16.26 8.75 14.93
N SER A 136 -17.21 9.18 14.08
CA SER A 136 -18.32 10.05 14.48
C SER A 136 -19.15 9.51 15.65
N PRO A 137 -19.47 8.19 15.76
CA PRO A 137 -20.20 7.69 16.92
C PRO A 137 -19.48 7.87 18.25
N LEU A 138 -18.13 7.75 18.23
CA LEU A 138 -17.31 7.97 19.43
C LEU A 138 -17.30 9.44 19.84
N VAL A 139 -17.19 10.33 18.85
CA VAL A 139 -17.22 11.78 19.04
C VAL A 139 -18.58 12.22 19.57
N GLU A 140 -19.66 11.74 18.97
CA GLU A 140 -21.03 12.06 19.38
C GLU A 140 -21.31 11.62 20.82
N GLU A 141 -20.85 10.43 21.21
CA GLU A 141 -20.95 9.94 22.59
C GLU A 141 -20.15 10.82 23.55
N ALA A 142 -18.92 11.20 23.19
CA ALA A 142 -18.10 12.08 24.01
C ALA A 142 -18.75 13.44 24.22
N LEU A 143 -19.24 14.07 23.15
CA LEU A 143 -19.93 15.36 23.20
C LEU A 143 -21.21 15.30 24.04
N SER A 144 -22.02 14.25 23.92
CA SER A 144 -23.24 14.04 24.72
C SER A 144 -22.98 13.94 26.22
N ARG A 145 -21.76 13.60 26.61
CA ARG A 145 -21.30 13.47 28.02
C ARG A 145 -20.52 14.69 28.52
N GLY A 146 -20.48 15.77 27.75
CA GLY A 146 -19.75 17.00 28.10
C GLY A 146 -18.27 16.95 27.80
N GLY A 147 -17.81 16.01 26.91
CA GLY A 147 -16.48 16.02 26.31
C GLY A 147 -16.33 17.09 25.24
N SER A 148 -15.22 17.07 24.52
CA SER A 148 -14.96 18.03 23.44
C SER A 148 -14.32 17.40 22.22
N LEU A 149 -14.55 18.04 21.06
CA LEU A 149 -13.86 17.77 19.81
C LEU A 149 -13.15 19.04 19.36
N THR A 150 -11.88 18.92 19.06
CA THR A 150 -11.10 19.93 18.34
C THR A 150 -10.58 19.29 17.06
N TRP A 151 -10.87 19.91 15.91
CA TRP A 151 -10.27 19.48 14.64
C TRP A 151 -9.53 20.64 14.02
N VAL A 152 -8.35 20.34 13.50
CA VAL A 152 -7.43 21.31 12.91
C VAL A 152 -7.07 20.85 11.50
N GLY A 153 -6.93 21.80 10.60
CA GLY A 153 -6.51 21.50 9.23
C GLY A 153 -6.51 22.75 8.35
N ASP A 154 -6.08 22.53 7.12
CA ASP A 154 -6.04 23.56 6.08
C ASP A 154 -6.55 22.96 4.76
N VAL A 155 -7.73 23.37 4.33
CA VAL A 155 -8.37 22.90 3.08
C VAL A 155 -7.47 23.12 1.86
N LYS A 156 -6.63 24.17 1.86
CA LYS A 156 -5.63 24.46 0.82
C LYS A 156 -4.50 23.41 0.76
N GLN A 157 -4.34 22.62 1.81
CA GLN A 157 -3.37 21.52 1.89
C GLN A 157 -4.02 20.13 1.68
N ALA A 158 -5.28 20.06 1.26
CA ALA A 158 -5.95 18.82 0.92
C ALA A 158 -5.42 18.29 -0.42
N ILE A 159 -4.50 17.31 -0.38
CA ILE A 159 -3.85 16.71 -1.56
C ILE A 159 -3.94 15.17 -1.57
N TYR A 160 -4.74 14.56 -0.68
CA TYR A 160 -4.95 13.12 -0.58
C TYR A 160 -6.34 12.65 -1.06
N GLY A 161 -6.96 13.40 -1.97
CA GLY A 161 -8.25 13.01 -2.58
C GLY A 161 -8.19 11.64 -3.27
N TRP A 162 -7.06 11.27 -3.86
CA TRP A 162 -6.82 9.97 -4.46
C TRP A 162 -6.80 8.78 -3.45
N ARG A 163 -6.60 9.07 -2.15
CA ARG A 163 -6.71 8.10 -1.05
C ARG A 163 -8.09 8.11 -0.38
N GLY A 164 -9.06 8.86 -0.90
CA GLY A 164 -10.40 9.01 -0.35
C GLY A 164 -10.56 10.18 0.62
N GLY A 165 -9.54 11.00 0.86
CA GLY A 165 -9.66 12.23 1.63
C GLY A 165 -10.73 13.16 1.05
N ASP A 166 -11.58 13.71 1.89
CA ASP A 166 -12.68 14.61 1.50
C ASP A 166 -12.61 15.92 2.29
N ALA A 167 -11.99 16.93 1.69
CA ALA A 167 -11.87 18.24 2.30
C ALA A 167 -13.23 18.90 2.65
N ALA A 168 -14.32 18.49 1.99
CA ALA A 168 -15.66 19.00 2.30
C ALA A 168 -16.16 18.55 3.68
N LEU A 169 -15.55 17.54 4.28
CA LEU A 169 -15.85 17.14 5.65
C LEU A 169 -15.44 18.21 6.65
N PHE A 170 -14.42 19.02 6.35
CA PHE A 170 -13.88 20.01 7.30
C PHE A 170 -14.97 20.94 7.83
N ASP A 171 -15.82 21.45 6.95
CA ASP A 171 -16.96 22.28 7.31
C ASP A 171 -18.24 21.45 7.48
N GLY A 172 -18.36 20.33 6.78
CA GLY A 172 -19.58 19.52 6.69
C GLY A 172 -19.98 18.82 7.99
N ILE A 173 -19.02 18.55 8.89
CA ILE A 173 -19.30 17.89 10.17
C ILE A 173 -19.91 18.82 11.22
N GLU A 174 -19.78 20.13 11.06
CA GLU A 174 -20.22 21.10 12.05
C GLU A 174 -21.73 21.09 12.28
N ALA A 175 -22.51 21.14 11.20
CA ALA A 175 -23.94 21.24 11.27
C ALA A 175 -24.62 20.10 12.09
N PRO A 176 -24.28 18.80 11.85
CA PRO A 176 -24.79 17.72 12.69
C PRO A 176 -24.30 17.78 14.14
N LEU A 177 -23.03 18.18 14.37
CA LEU A 177 -22.47 18.21 15.71
C LEU A 177 -23.01 19.36 16.57
N ARG A 178 -23.44 20.47 15.97
CA ARG A 178 -24.10 21.58 16.68
C ARG A 178 -25.37 21.17 17.43
N LEU A 179 -26.00 20.09 17.02
CA LEU A 179 -27.17 19.53 17.72
C LEU A 179 -26.79 18.96 19.10
N LEU A 180 -25.56 18.47 19.25
CA LEU A 180 -25.05 17.86 20.48
C LEU A 180 -24.22 18.85 21.31
N ALA A 181 -23.50 19.74 20.65
CA ALA A 181 -22.63 20.73 21.24
C ALA A 181 -22.85 22.08 20.51
N PRO A 182 -23.74 22.97 21.02
CA PRO A 182 -24.06 24.23 20.34
C PRO A 182 -22.92 25.24 20.34
N ASP A 183 -21.97 25.13 21.27
CA ASP A 183 -20.84 26.04 21.41
C ASP A 183 -19.67 25.62 20.47
N VAL A 184 -19.81 25.94 19.20
CA VAL A 184 -18.71 25.77 18.23
C VAL A 184 -17.94 27.09 18.11
N ARG A 185 -16.62 27.03 18.24
CA ARG A 185 -15.71 28.18 18.06
C ARG A 185 -14.81 27.91 16.83
N HIS A 186 -14.70 28.92 15.98
CA HIS A 186 -13.79 28.91 14.86
C HIS A 186 -12.62 29.84 15.17
N GLU A 187 -11.41 29.35 15.07
CA GLU A 187 -10.20 30.12 15.22
C GLU A 187 -9.29 29.90 14.01
N THR A 188 -8.78 30.97 13.42
CA THR A 188 -7.86 30.93 12.30
C THR A 188 -6.46 31.30 12.79
N LEU A 189 -5.49 30.41 12.52
CA LEU A 189 -4.08 30.70 12.81
C LEU A 189 -3.52 31.53 11.64
N THR A 190 -3.36 32.83 11.83
CA THR A 190 -2.96 33.76 10.77
C THR A 190 -1.45 33.90 10.63
N ALA A 191 -0.67 33.69 11.71
CA ALA A 191 0.76 33.90 11.71
C ALA A 191 1.54 32.74 11.14
N ASN A 192 2.39 32.99 10.15
CA ASN A 192 3.36 32.03 9.62
C ASN A 192 4.66 32.08 10.42
N TRP A 193 5.06 30.92 10.97
CA TRP A 193 6.26 30.74 11.79
C TRP A 193 7.41 30.06 11.02
N ARG A 194 7.16 29.60 9.81
CA ARG A 194 8.10 28.81 9.01
C ARG A 194 9.02 29.68 8.16
N SER A 195 8.44 30.60 7.40
CA SER A 195 9.11 31.20 6.24
C SER A 195 9.58 32.60 6.51
N CYS A 196 10.60 33.04 5.75
CA CYS A 196 11.02 34.43 5.65
C CYS A 196 9.92 35.31 5.07
N ARG A 197 9.95 36.60 5.39
CA ARG A 197 8.90 37.55 5.00
C ARG A 197 8.67 37.62 3.49
N GLN A 198 9.74 37.57 2.67
CA GLN A 198 9.60 37.61 1.21
C GLN A 198 8.86 36.42 0.63
N VAL A 199 9.11 35.20 1.18
CA VAL A 199 8.39 33.98 0.76
C VAL A 199 6.92 34.07 1.14
N ILE A 200 6.60 34.55 2.35
CA ILE A 200 5.21 34.74 2.79
C ILE A 200 4.50 35.77 1.91
N ALA A 201 5.12 36.92 1.70
CA ALA A 201 4.54 38.00 0.87
C ALA A 201 4.26 37.54 -0.55
N HIS A 202 5.20 36.79 -1.16
CA HIS A 202 5.02 36.21 -2.47
C HIS A 202 3.85 35.20 -2.50
N ASN A 203 3.79 34.27 -1.54
CA ASN A 203 2.72 33.27 -1.51
C ASN A 203 1.36 33.91 -1.26
N ASN A 204 1.28 34.94 -0.41
CA ASN A 204 0.08 35.73 -0.23
C ASN A 204 -0.36 36.38 -1.54
N ALA A 205 0.56 37.09 -2.23
CA ALA A 205 0.26 37.72 -3.52
C ALA A 205 -0.22 36.75 -4.59
N LEU A 206 0.35 35.53 -4.60
CA LEU A 206 0.04 34.52 -5.61
C LEU A 206 -1.29 33.81 -5.36
N PHE A 207 -1.58 33.44 -4.10
CA PHE A 207 -2.71 32.57 -3.79
C PHE A 207 -3.95 33.30 -3.24
N SER A 208 -3.83 34.49 -2.63
CA SER A 208 -5.00 35.25 -2.18
C SER A 208 -6.00 35.61 -3.28
N PRO A 209 -5.58 35.86 -4.55
CA PRO A 209 -6.56 36.10 -5.60
C PRO A 209 -7.57 34.97 -5.84
N LEU A 210 -7.25 33.72 -5.39
CA LEU A 210 -8.19 32.59 -5.46
C LEU A 210 -9.40 32.73 -4.53
N GLU A 211 -9.40 33.69 -3.60
CA GLU A 211 -10.58 34.03 -2.78
C GLU A 211 -11.72 34.62 -3.62
N ASP A 212 -11.38 35.17 -4.81
CA ASP A 212 -12.38 35.63 -5.77
C ASP A 212 -12.81 34.46 -6.69
N ALA A 213 -14.09 34.12 -6.67
CA ALA A 213 -14.67 33.05 -7.48
C ALA A 213 -14.44 33.29 -9.00
N ALA A 214 -14.34 34.55 -9.46
CA ALA A 214 -14.06 34.85 -10.85
C ALA A 214 -12.61 34.47 -11.24
N VAL A 215 -11.65 34.73 -10.36
CA VAL A 215 -10.25 34.33 -10.54
C VAL A 215 -10.10 32.80 -10.43
N ALA A 216 -10.74 32.19 -9.43
CA ALA A 216 -10.77 30.74 -9.26
C ALA A 216 -11.34 30.05 -10.52
N ARG A 217 -12.42 30.60 -11.09
CA ARG A 217 -13.02 30.11 -12.33
C ARG A 217 -12.04 30.21 -13.52
N GLN A 218 -11.31 31.31 -13.64
CA GLN A 218 -10.31 31.48 -14.71
C GLN A 218 -9.17 30.45 -14.56
N ALA A 219 -8.65 30.26 -13.35
CA ALA A 219 -7.59 29.28 -13.07
C ALA A 219 -8.05 27.83 -13.38
N LEU A 220 -9.27 27.45 -12.94
CA LEU A 220 -9.86 26.15 -13.26
C LEU A 220 -10.10 26.00 -14.78
N ALA A 221 -10.67 27.01 -15.45
CA ALA A 221 -10.93 26.98 -16.88
C ALA A 221 -9.65 26.81 -17.72
N ALA A 222 -8.52 27.33 -17.24
CA ALA A 222 -7.21 27.15 -17.90
C ALA A 222 -6.76 25.67 -17.90
N LEU A 223 -7.19 24.89 -16.93
CA LEU A 223 -6.88 23.45 -16.79
C LEU A 223 -7.88 22.55 -17.53
N MET A 224 -9.11 23.00 -17.70
CA MET A 224 -10.20 22.17 -18.16
C MET A 224 -10.29 22.06 -19.69
N PRO A 225 -10.71 20.90 -20.22
CA PRO A 225 -10.95 20.74 -21.64
C PRO A 225 -12.16 21.55 -22.11
N GLN A 226 -12.22 21.82 -23.43
CA GLN A 226 -13.39 22.44 -24.05
C GLN A 226 -14.63 21.58 -23.85
N GLY A 227 -15.78 22.22 -23.58
CA GLY A 227 -17.05 21.53 -23.35
C GLY A 227 -17.32 21.18 -21.88
N THR A 228 -16.49 21.67 -20.97
CA THR A 228 -16.80 21.60 -19.52
C THR A 228 -18.06 22.42 -19.24
N PRO A 229 -19.09 21.85 -18.55
CA PRO A 229 -20.32 22.57 -18.23
C PRO A 229 -20.03 23.78 -17.32
N ASP A 230 -20.60 24.94 -17.67
CA ASP A 230 -20.36 26.21 -16.95
C ASP A 230 -20.88 26.13 -15.51
N ASP A 231 -22.04 25.51 -15.29
CA ASP A 231 -22.62 25.33 -13.93
C ASP A 231 -21.70 24.54 -13.00
N LEU A 232 -20.99 23.52 -13.53
CA LEU A 232 -19.98 22.79 -12.77
C LEU A 232 -18.77 23.65 -12.48
N LEU A 233 -18.29 24.34 -13.48
CA LEU A 233 -17.12 25.21 -13.35
C LEU A 233 -17.37 26.30 -12.30
N ASP A 234 -18.55 26.93 -12.32
CA ASP A 234 -18.96 27.95 -11.36
C ASP A 234 -19.06 27.37 -9.94
N SER A 235 -19.70 26.20 -9.77
CA SER A 235 -19.81 25.54 -8.47
C SER A 235 -18.45 25.19 -7.87
N TYR A 236 -17.51 24.71 -8.70
CA TYR A 236 -16.16 24.39 -8.23
C TYR A 236 -15.31 25.64 -7.98
N ALA A 237 -15.53 26.70 -8.75
CA ALA A 237 -14.91 28.00 -8.48
C ALA A 237 -15.31 28.60 -7.14
N GLU A 238 -16.61 28.53 -6.79
CA GLU A 238 -17.10 28.90 -5.47
C GLU A 238 -16.47 28.08 -4.34
N ARG A 239 -16.30 26.76 -4.56
CA ARG A 239 -15.62 25.87 -3.58
C ARG A 239 -14.15 26.20 -3.41
N VAL A 240 -13.43 26.52 -4.50
CA VAL A 240 -12.05 26.98 -4.42
C VAL A 240 -11.99 28.30 -3.66
N ALA A 241 -12.84 29.27 -4.01
CA ALA A 241 -12.88 30.58 -3.35
C ALA A 241 -13.15 30.45 -1.85
N ALA A 242 -14.10 29.61 -1.46
CA ALA A 242 -14.37 29.34 -0.04
C ALA A 242 -13.18 28.69 0.66
N GLY A 243 -12.51 27.72 0.03
CA GLY A 243 -11.34 27.03 0.59
C GLY A 243 -10.09 27.90 0.72
N TYR A 244 -9.99 28.94 -0.12
CA TYR A 244 -8.88 29.92 -0.07
C TYR A 244 -9.24 31.19 0.69
N ALA A 245 -10.46 31.33 1.24
CA ALA A 245 -10.83 32.48 2.05
C ALA A 245 -9.90 32.63 3.26
N GLY A 246 -9.37 33.82 3.47
CA GLY A 246 -8.40 34.13 4.54
C GLY A 246 -7.03 33.48 4.32
N THR A 247 -6.60 33.30 3.06
CA THR A 247 -5.30 32.70 2.70
C THR A 247 -4.12 33.58 3.13
N ALA A 248 -4.28 34.89 3.16
CA ALA A 248 -3.20 35.81 3.53
C ALA A 248 -2.70 35.52 4.95
N GLN A 249 -1.39 35.29 5.06
CA GLN A 249 -0.73 34.96 6.31
C GLN A 249 0.02 36.19 6.85
N ASP A 250 -0.07 36.38 8.16
CA ASP A 250 0.68 37.40 8.87
C ASP A 250 2.12 36.97 9.14
N PHE A 251 3.01 37.91 9.25
CA PHE A 251 4.39 37.67 9.68
C PHE A 251 4.44 37.39 11.17
N SER A 252 5.03 36.29 11.57
CA SER A 252 5.37 36.06 12.96
C SER A 252 6.38 37.12 13.44
N PRO A 253 6.33 37.55 14.73
CA PRO A 253 7.35 38.45 15.30
C PRO A 253 8.79 37.90 15.13
N SER A 254 8.94 36.58 15.02
CA SER A 254 10.22 35.90 14.85
C SER A 254 10.53 35.56 13.40
N SER A 255 9.66 35.91 12.41
CA SER A 255 9.92 35.66 11.00
C SER A 255 11.20 36.36 10.55
N PRO A 256 12.21 35.63 10.05
CA PRO A 256 13.46 36.22 9.60
C PRO A 256 13.20 37.25 8.50
N PRO A 257 13.89 38.42 8.52
CA PRO A 257 13.86 39.33 7.38
C PRO A 257 14.56 38.68 6.19
N GLY A 258 14.26 39.16 4.99
CA GLY A 258 14.85 38.62 3.77
C GLY A 258 14.06 37.49 3.16
N GLY A 259 14.75 36.65 2.43
CA GLY A 259 14.20 35.54 1.60
C GLY A 259 14.36 35.85 0.12
N LEU A 260 14.38 34.81 -0.69
CA LEU A 260 14.51 34.86 -2.14
C LEU A 260 13.36 34.06 -2.78
N VAL A 261 12.66 34.67 -3.72
CA VAL A 261 11.77 33.95 -4.62
C VAL A 261 12.17 34.24 -6.06
N ARG A 262 12.43 33.20 -6.83
CA ARG A 262 12.78 33.33 -8.23
C ARG A 262 11.94 32.38 -9.08
N VAL A 263 11.34 32.92 -10.10
CA VAL A 263 10.57 32.17 -11.09
C VAL A 263 11.21 32.37 -12.46
N GLU A 264 11.64 31.31 -13.10
CA GLU A 264 12.26 31.28 -14.42
C GLU A 264 11.34 30.59 -15.42
N ALA A 265 11.31 31.08 -16.67
CA ALA A 265 10.56 30.43 -17.73
C ALA A 265 11.50 29.48 -18.48
N ILE A 266 11.05 28.22 -18.64
CA ILE A 266 11.73 27.20 -19.45
C ILE A 266 10.71 26.62 -20.41
N ASP A 267 10.94 26.85 -21.70
CA ASP A 267 10.07 26.37 -22.77
C ASP A 267 10.82 25.32 -23.61
N GLY A 268 10.08 24.32 -24.14
CA GLY A 268 10.61 23.28 -25.03
C GLY A 268 9.63 22.99 -26.16
N ASP A 269 10.12 22.56 -27.31
CA ASP A 269 9.27 22.15 -28.42
C ASP A 269 8.63 20.78 -28.16
N SER A 270 9.31 19.93 -27.40
CA SER A 270 8.85 18.63 -26.98
C SER A 270 9.05 18.39 -25.46
N SER A 271 8.40 17.39 -24.90
CA SER A 271 8.62 17.01 -23.49
C SER A 271 10.05 16.54 -23.21
N GLU A 272 10.73 15.97 -24.19
CA GLU A 272 12.11 15.48 -24.04
C GLU A 272 13.10 16.68 -24.01
N GLU A 273 12.94 17.62 -24.91
CA GLU A 273 13.73 18.86 -24.90
C GLU A 273 13.50 19.69 -23.65
N LEU A 274 12.22 19.80 -23.22
CA LEU A 274 11.88 20.48 -21.98
C LEU A 274 12.58 19.84 -20.79
N ASN A 275 12.53 18.50 -20.65
CA ASN A 275 13.20 17.79 -19.58
C ASN A 275 14.72 18.03 -19.61
N THR A 276 15.33 17.98 -20.78
CA THR A 276 16.77 18.23 -20.93
C THR A 276 17.15 19.65 -20.49
N ALA A 277 16.37 20.66 -20.91
CA ALA A 277 16.59 22.04 -20.52
C ALA A 277 16.40 22.26 -19.00
N VAL A 278 15.36 21.68 -18.42
CA VAL A 278 15.08 21.74 -16.98
C VAL A 278 16.22 21.13 -16.18
N LEU A 279 16.68 19.93 -16.55
CA LEU A 279 17.76 19.24 -15.85
C LEU A 279 19.09 20.00 -15.95
N ALA A 280 19.42 20.51 -17.13
CA ALA A 280 20.62 21.34 -17.34
C ALA A 280 20.57 22.60 -16.45
N ARG A 281 19.41 23.28 -16.39
CA ARG A 281 19.24 24.47 -15.54
C ARG A 281 19.30 24.12 -14.06
N LEU A 282 18.67 23.02 -13.65
CA LEU A 282 18.70 22.53 -12.27
C LEU A 282 20.13 22.26 -11.80
N ARG A 283 20.93 21.55 -12.59
CA ARG A 283 22.35 21.31 -12.30
C ARG A 283 23.14 22.60 -12.17
N HIS A 284 22.92 23.55 -13.09
CA HIS A 284 23.59 24.86 -13.03
C HIS A 284 23.26 25.60 -11.73
N VAL A 285 21.97 25.70 -11.37
CA VAL A 285 21.52 26.32 -10.12
C VAL A 285 22.15 25.65 -8.91
N LEU A 286 22.12 24.32 -8.85
CA LEU A 286 22.71 23.58 -7.73
C LEU A 286 24.22 23.80 -7.60
N ARG A 287 25.00 23.66 -8.69
CA ARG A 287 26.45 23.72 -8.65
C ARG A 287 27.00 25.14 -8.54
N GLN A 288 26.46 26.06 -9.32
CA GLN A 288 27.05 27.39 -9.48
C GLN A 288 26.47 28.42 -8.52
N GLU A 289 25.19 28.26 -8.16
CA GLU A 289 24.50 29.27 -7.37
C GLU A 289 24.29 28.85 -5.92
N LEU A 290 23.94 27.58 -5.66
CA LEU A 290 23.62 27.10 -4.31
C LEU A 290 24.80 26.47 -3.59
N ALA A 291 25.58 25.59 -4.20
CA ALA A 291 26.70 24.91 -3.57
C ALA A 291 27.74 25.85 -2.90
N PRO A 292 28.02 27.05 -3.43
CA PRO A 292 28.97 27.97 -2.78
C PRO A 292 28.49 28.55 -1.45
N ARG A 293 27.17 28.50 -1.16
CA ARG A 293 26.54 29.21 -0.03
C ARG A 293 25.58 28.36 0.80
N ARG A 294 25.26 27.15 0.36
CA ARG A 294 24.32 26.23 1.02
C ARG A 294 24.92 24.85 1.11
N ARG A 295 24.63 24.13 2.20
CA ARG A 295 24.89 22.71 2.28
C ARG A 295 23.83 21.94 1.51
N TRP A 296 24.17 20.79 0.96
CA TRP A 296 23.26 19.96 0.20
C TRP A 296 21.99 19.55 0.99
N GLN A 297 22.13 19.26 2.27
CA GLN A 297 21.00 18.89 3.15
C GLN A 297 19.98 20.02 3.35
N GLU A 298 20.33 21.28 3.04
CA GLU A 298 19.42 22.42 3.12
C GLU A 298 18.51 22.53 1.89
N ILE A 299 18.79 21.75 0.84
CA ILE A 299 18.14 21.85 -0.46
C ILE A 299 17.16 20.70 -0.65
N MET A 300 15.93 21.05 -1.04
CA MET A 300 14.86 20.12 -1.37
C MET A 300 14.38 20.37 -2.80
N VAL A 301 14.39 19.33 -3.61
CA VAL A 301 13.81 19.33 -4.97
C VAL A 301 12.47 18.63 -4.93
N LEU A 302 11.41 19.37 -5.24
CA LEU A 302 10.05 18.88 -5.26
C LEU A 302 9.63 18.54 -6.67
N VAL A 303 9.16 17.31 -6.85
CA VAL A 303 8.65 16.80 -8.11
C VAL A 303 7.23 16.28 -7.94
N ARG A 304 6.50 16.12 -9.03
CA ARG A 304 5.14 15.64 -9.00
C ARG A 304 5.03 14.11 -8.97
N SER A 305 5.95 13.42 -9.63
CA SER A 305 5.89 11.96 -9.79
C SER A 305 7.23 11.29 -9.48
N ASN A 306 7.17 10.01 -9.13
CA ASN A 306 8.36 9.19 -8.93
C ASN A 306 9.22 9.07 -10.22
N ALA A 307 8.61 9.14 -11.40
CA ALA A 307 9.34 9.16 -12.65
C ALA A 307 10.20 10.42 -12.80
N GLN A 308 9.67 11.60 -12.44
CA GLN A 308 10.46 12.83 -12.39
C GLN A 308 11.55 12.77 -11.33
N ALA A 309 11.26 12.17 -10.17
CA ALA A 309 12.27 11.96 -9.11
C ALA A 309 13.43 11.11 -9.62
N ALA A 310 13.14 10.04 -10.35
CA ALA A 310 14.17 9.16 -10.93
C ALA A 310 15.01 9.91 -11.98
N LEU A 311 14.39 10.71 -12.85
CA LEU A 311 15.11 11.54 -13.85
C LEU A 311 16.08 12.53 -13.19
N VAL A 312 15.61 13.25 -12.15
CA VAL A 312 16.47 14.18 -11.39
C VAL A 312 17.59 13.42 -10.71
N ALA A 313 17.28 12.27 -10.09
CA ALA A 313 18.28 11.50 -9.37
C ALA A 313 19.39 10.98 -10.29
N GLU A 314 19.03 10.45 -11.46
CA GLU A 314 19.98 9.95 -12.46
C GLU A 314 20.88 11.08 -12.98
N ASP A 315 20.30 12.23 -13.31
CA ASP A 315 21.02 13.38 -13.83
C ASP A 315 21.99 13.98 -12.80
N LEU A 316 21.53 14.17 -11.56
CA LEU A 316 22.36 14.74 -10.49
C LEU A 316 23.45 13.77 -10.02
N ALA A 317 23.17 12.46 -9.97
CA ALA A 317 24.16 11.44 -9.66
C ALA A 317 25.26 11.39 -10.74
N ALA A 318 24.89 11.46 -12.04
CA ALA A 318 25.86 11.55 -13.13
C ALA A 318 26.73 12.83 -13.07
N ALA A 319 26.23 13.84 -12.37
CA ALA A 319 26.93 15.09 -12.12
C ALA A 319 27.68 15.13 -10.77
N ASP A 320 27.89 14.01 -10.07
CA ASP A 320 28.55 13.92 -8.74
C ASP A 320 27.93 14.85 -7.68
N ILE A 321 26.64 15.12 -7.74
CA ILE A 321 25.90 15.85 -6.70
C ILE A 321 25.31 14.82 -5.73
N PRO A 322 25.60 14.88 -4.42
CA PRO A 322 25.05 13.95 -3.47
C PRO A 322 23.53 14.11 -3.34
N ILE A 323 22.79 13.05 -3.49
CA ILE A 323 21.34 13.03 -3.48
C ILE A 323 20.78 11.97 -2.53
N VAL A 324 19.61 12.24 -1.97
CA VAL A 324 18.80 11.27 -1.24
C VAL A 324 17.40 11.26 -1.85
N THR A 325 17.00 10.10 -2.32
CA THR A 325 15.64 9.83 -2.82
C THR A 325 15.01 8.73 -1.98
N GLU A 326 13.71 8.56 -2.10
CA GLU A 326 13.04 7.42 -1.48
C GLU A 326 13.53 6.07 -1.98
N ASN A 327 13.89 5.99 -3.26
CA ASN A 327 14.41 4.75 -3.83
C ASN A 327 15.83 4.44 -3.35
N SER A 328 16.63 5.48 -3.06
CA SER A 328 17.97 5.28 -2.50
C SER A 328 17.94 4.78 -1.05
N LEU A 329 16.78 4.80 -0.41
CA LEU A 329 16.56 4.28 0.94
C LEU A 329 15.97 2.86 0.94
N LEU A 330 15.71 2.28 -0.23
CA LEU A 330 15.22 0.91 -0.34
C LEU A 330 16.31 -0.09 0.06
N LEU A 331 15.98 -0.98 0.98
CA LEU A 331 16.90 -2.05 1.41
C LEU A 331 17.25 -2.98 0.25
N SER A 332 16.29 -3.29 -0.61
CA SER A 332 16.45 -4.19 -1.76
C SER A 332 17.46 -3.70 -2.80
N THR A 333 17.77 -2.40 -2.83
CA THR A 333 18.73 -1.83 -3.79
C THR A 333 20.13 -1.65 -3.20
N HIS A 334 20.28 -1.79 -1.87
CA HIS A 334 21.57 -1.56 -1.22
C HIS A 334 22.54 -2.72 -1.47
N PRO A 335 23.77 -2.47 -1.98
CA PRO A 335 24.68 -3.53 -2.43
C PRO A 335 25.02 -4.57 -1.36
N LEU A 336 25.18 -4.15 -0.09
CA LEU A 336 25.51 -5.08 0.99
C LEU A 336 24.30 -5.93 1.40
N VAL A 337 23.08 -5.37 1.32
CA VAL A 337 21.84 -6.12 1.57
C VAL A 337 21.61 -7.15 0.45
N ILE A 338 21.84 -6.77 -0.81
CA ILE A 338 21.76 -7.70 -1.95
C ILE A 338 22.68 -8.90 -1.74
N GLN A 339 23.93 -8.66 -1.29
CA GLN A 339 24.89 -9.73 -1.01
C GLN A 339 24.43 -10.62 0.16
N SER A 340 23.82 -10.04 1.18
CA SER A 340 23.28 -10.78 2.33
C SER A 340 22.07 -11.63 1.95
N VAL A 341 21.16 -11.11 1.13
CA VAL A 341 20.04 -11.87 0.56
C VAL A 341 20.53 -12.99 -0.35
N ALA A 342 21.54 -12.72 -1.18
CA ALA A 342 22.17 -13.74 -2.03
C ALA A 342 22.79 -14.88 -1.21
N LEU A 343 23.37 -14.60 -0.05
CA LEU A 343 23.81 -15.64 0.86
C LEU A 343 22.66 -16.54 1.29
N LEU A 344 21.55 -15.96 1.74
CA LEU A 344 20.36 -16.71 2.16
C LEU A 344 19.77 -17.53 1.00
N GLN A 345 19.74 -16.98 -0.22
CA GLN A 345 19.29 -17.68 -1.44
C GLN A 345 20.19 -18.89 -1.74
N PHE A 346 21.50 -18.70 -1.70
CA PHE A 346 22.46 -19.79 -1.87
C PHE A 346 22.32 -20.88 -0.79
N LEU A 347 22.11 -20.51 0.46
CA LEU A 347 21.92 -21.47 1.56
C LEU A 347 20.57 -22.20 1.45
N CYS A 348 19.55 -21.57 0.88
CA CYS A 348 18.27 -22.19 0.57
C CYS A 348 18.37 -23.16 -0.60
N ASN A 349 19.12 -22.79 -1.65
CA ASN A 349 19.33 -23.58 -2.84
C ASN A 349 20.80 -23.52 -3.28
N ALA A 350 21.57 -24.56 -2.93
CA ALA A 350 23.00 -24.64 -3.25
C ALA A 350 23.30 -24.74 -4.78
N GLU A 351 22.27 -24.95 -5.61
CA GLU A 351 22.38 -24.94 -7.07
C GLU A 351 22.22 -23.54 -7.67
N ASP A 352 21.85 -22.53 -6.87
CA ASP A 352 21.77 -21.14 -7.31
C ASP A 352 23.18 -20.54 -7.44
N GLU A 353 23.75 -20.76 -8.62
CA GLU A 353 25.10 -20.30 -8.95
C GLU A 353 25.20 -18.77 -9.03
N LEU A 354 24.09 -18.08 -9.38
CA LEU A 354 24.08 -16.63 -9.44
C LEU A 354 24.15 -16.02 -8.02
N ALA A 355 23.36 -16.56 -7.11
CA ALA A 355 23.41 -16.18 -5.72
C ALA A 355 24.81 -16.42 -5.12
N LEU A 356 25.35 -17.62 -5.33
CA LEU A 356 26.72 -17.94 -4.87
C LEU A 356 27.76 -17.00 -5.49
N TRP A 357 27.66 -16.71 -6.80
CA TRP A 357 28.56 -15.78 -7.47
C TRP A 357 28.48 -14.37 -6.87
N THR A 358 27.27 -13.88 -6.63
CA THR A 358 27.06 -12.58 -5.97
C THR A 358 27.70 -12.50 -4.60
N VAL A 359 27.65 -13.58 -3.82
CA VAL A 359 28.29 -13.66 -2.50
C VAL A 359 29.81 -13.61 -2.62
N ILE A 360 30.40 -14.47 -3.44
CA ILE A 360 31.86 -14.62 -3.49
C ILE A 360 32.58 -13.46 -4.19
N THR A 361 31.92 -12.76 -5.10
CA THR A 361 32.46 -11.58 -5.77
C THR A 361 32.10 -10.27 -5.08
N GLY A 362 31.20 -10.35 -4.12
CA GLY A 362 30.69 -9.18 -3.40
C GLY A 362 31.74 -8.58 -2.46
N SER A 363 31.59 -7.28 -2.19
CA SER A 363 32.51 -6.51 -1.34
C SER A 363 32.56 -7.02 0.10
N LEU A 364 31.48 -7.61 0.62
CA LEU A 364 31.47 -8.22 1.96
C LEU A 364 32.57 -9.28 2.09
N VAL A 365 32.70 -10.15 1.09
CA VAL A 365 33.68 -11.24 1.06
C VAL A 365 35.04 -10.74 0.55
N GLN A 366 35.07 -10.08 -0.60
CA GLN A 366 36.32 -9.69 -1.27
C GLN A 366 37.18 -8.69 -0.48
N GLN A 367 36.54 -7.82 0.29
CA GLN A 367 37.19 -6.88 1.15
C GLN A 367 37.22 -7.34 2.63
N GLY A 368 36.74 -8.57 2.91
CA GLY A 368 36.64 -9.16 4.24
C GLY A 368 37.98 -9.43 4.90
N PRO A 369 37.98 -9.74 6.21
CA PRO A 369 39.18 -10.08 6.95
C PRO A 369 39.70 -11.51 6.65
N LEU A 370 38.88 -12.32 5.98
CA LEU A 370 39.19 -13.72 5.66
C LEU A 370 39.99 -13.83 4.35
N PRO A 371 40.86 -14.85 4.21
CA PRO A 371 41.63 -15.03 3.01
C PRO A 371 40.71 -15.41 1.82
N VAL A 372 40.73 -14.59 0.80
CA VAL A 372 39.94 -14.79 -0.45
C VAL A 372 40.89 -14.94 -1.63
N PRO A 373 40.51 -15.73 -2.66
CA PRO A 373 41.29 -15.78 -3.90
C PRO A 373 41.16 -14.45 -4.65
N ASP A 374 42.21 -14.16 -5.45
CA ASP A 374 42.14 -13.04 -6.37
C ASP A 374 40.96 -13.17 -7.31
N LEU A 375 40.23 -12.08 -7.50
CA LEU A 375 38.96 -12.07 -8.25
C LEU A 375 39.15 -12.50 -9.72
N GLN A 376 40.26 -12.08 -10.34
CA GLN A 376 40.58 -12.46 -11.71
C GLN A 376 40.90 -13.95 -11.81
N ALA A 377 41.69 -14.47 -10.87
CA ALA A 377 42.04 -15.90 -10.82
C ALA A 377 40.80 -16.76 -10.56
N LEU A 378 39.87 -16.29 -9.72
CA LEU A 378 38.59 -16.93 -9.46
C LEU A 378 37.73 -16.96 -10.73
N HIS A 379 37.61 -15.83 -11.42
CA HIS A 379 36.85 -15.71 -12.67
C HIS A 379 37.42 -16.65 -13.75
N ASP A 380 38.71 -16.59 -14.00
CA ASP A 380 39.36 -17.40 -15.04
C ASP A 380 39.21 -18.92 -14.77
N SER A 381 39.36 -19.30 -13.48
CA SER A 381 39.12 -20.69 -13.06
C SER A 381 37.64 -21.09 -13.27
N CYS A 382 36.68 -20.18 -13.08
CA CYS A 382 35.26 -20.47 -13.31
C CYS A 382 34.90 -20.56 -14.79
N VAL A 383 35.54 -19.80 -15.67
CA VAL A 383 35.35 -19.91 -17.13
C VAL A 383 35.77 -21.31 -17.65
N ASP A 384 36.83 -21.86 -17.10
CA ASP A 384 37.39 -23.15 -17.51
C ASP A 384 36.70 -24.38 -16.88
N ARG A 385 35.72 -24.16 -15.94
CA ARG A 385 35.08 -25.25 -15.16
C ARG A 385 34.21 -26.23 -15.97
N GLY A 386 33.78 -25.80 -17.17
CA GLY A 386 32.81 -26.57 -18.00
C GLY A 386 31.43 -26.69 -17.32
N SER A 387 30.90 -27.90 -17.25
CA SER A 387 29.58 -28.19 -16.63
C SER A 387 29.66 -28.57 -15.14
N ILE A 388 30.79 -28.36 -14.48
CA ILE A 388 30.93 -28.67 -13.05
C ILE A 388 30.17 -27.60 -12.24
N PRO A 389 29.28 -27.99 -11.30
CA PRO A 389 28.61 -27.03 -10.44
C PRO A 389 29.58 -26.12 -9.65
N LEU A 390 29.25 -24.85 -9.54
CA LEU A 390 30.14 -23.81 -8.91
C LEU A 390 30.57 -24.22 -7.49
N VAL A 391 29.65 -24.74 -6.69
CA VAL A 391 29.94 -25.25 -5.33
C VAL A 391 31.06 -26.32 -5.38
N GLN A 392 30.95 -27.34 -6.24
CA GLN A 392 31.95 -28.40 -6.36
C GLN A 392 33.27 -27.87 -6.89
N HIS A 393 33.23 -26.92 -7.81
CA HIS A 393 34.40 -26.27 -8.35
C HIS A 393 35.19 -25.53 -7.26
N LEU A 394 34.50 -24.72 -6.42
CA LEU A 394 35.10 -24.02 -5.31
C LEU A 394 35.67 -24.96 -4.26
N GLN A 395 34.98 -26.03 -3.92
CA GLN A 395 35.45 -27.04 -2.97
C GLN A 395 36.73 -27.70 -3.41
N ARG A 396 36.89 -27.95 -4.71
CA ARG A 396 38.06 -28.62 -5.28
C ARG A 396 39.26 -27.72 -5.51
N ASN A 397 39.01 -26.52 -6.05
CA ASN A 397 40.10 -25.64 -6.50
C ASN A 397 40.45 -24.57 -5.49
N PHE A 398 39.52 -24.21 -4.58
CA PHE A 398 39.69 -23.21 -3.53
C PHE A 398 39.27 -23.76 -2.17
N PRO A 399 39.79 -24.93 -1.72
CA PRO A 399 39.32 -25.62 -0.52
C PRO A 399 39.52 -24.78 0.76
N GLY A 400 40.58 -24.00 0.86
CA GLY A 400 40.85 -23.10 1.97
C GLY A 400 39.82 -21.97 2.07
N PHE A 401 39.50 -21.33 0.97
CA PHE A 401 38.46 -20.32 0.84
C PHE A 401 37.08 -20.88 1.20
N TRP A 402 36.73 -22.03 0.60
CA TRP A 402 35.48 -22.70 0.93
C TRP A 402 35.37 -22.99 2.42
N ALA A 403 36.39 -23.60 3.04
CA ALA A 403 36.36 -24.00 4.44
C ALA A 403 36.28 -22.81 5.41
N SER A 404 36.92 -21.68 5.07
CA SER A 404 36.95 -20.50 5.95
C SER A 404 35.73 -19.60 5.81
N VAL A 405 35.15 -19.47 4.62
CA VAL A 405 34.10 -18.48 4.34
C VAL A 405 32.71 -19.11 4.24
N LEU A 406 32.56 -20.16 3.42
CA LEU A 406 31.22 -20.68 3.04
C LEU A 406 30.81 -21.94 3.81
N ALA A 407 31.73 -22.87 4.06
CA ALA A 407 31.42 -24.15 4.69
C ALA A 407 30.72 -24.03 6.04
N PRO A 408 31.06 -23.08 6.94
CA PRO A 408 30.39 -22.94 8.22
C PRO A 408 28.90 -22.70 8.07
N PHE A 409 28.49 -21.86 7.11
CA PHE A 409 27.09 -21.55 6.85
C PHE A 409 26.40 -22.63 6.03
N HIS A 410 27.06 -23.15 5.01
CA HIS A 410 26.51 -24.22 4.18
C HIS A 410 26.21 -25.50 4.97
N ASN A 411 27.09 -25.87 5.93
CA ASN A 411 26.91 -27.06 6.77
C ASN A 411 25.81 -26.88 7.83
N GLN A 412 25.47 -25.64 8.17
CA GLN A 412 24.43 -25.28 9.13
C GLN A 412 23.14 -24.76 8.46
N ALA A 413 23.08 -24.82 7.15
CA ALA A 413 21.90 -24.36 6.40
C ALA A 413 20.64 -25.05 6.90
N GLY A 414 19.61 -24.27 7.26
CA GLY A 414 18.38 -24.76 7.84
C GLY A 414 18.40 -25.13 9.32
N LEU A 415 19.56 -25.02 10.00
CA LEU A 415 19.65 -25.18 11.46
C LEU A 415 19.60 -23.85 12.22
N MET A 416 19.93 -22.78 11.55
CA MET A 416 19.87 -21.40 12.07
C MET A 416 18.75 -20.63 11.42
N THR A 417 18.19 -19.65 12.13
CA THR A 417 17.23 -18.71 11.55
C THR A 417 17.92 -17.80 10.53
N PRO A 418 17.19 -17.18 9.59
CA PRO A 418 17.75 -16.18 8.68
C PRO A 418 18.47 -15.03 9.42
N TYR A 419 17.90 -14.59 10.56
CA TYR A 419 18.48 -13.54 11.40
C TYR A 419 19.84 -13.98 11.96
N ASP A 420 19.88 -15.14 12.63
CA ASP A 420 21.12 -15.64 13.24
C ASP A 420 22.20 -15.91 12.17
N THR A 421 21.81 -16.41 11.00
CA THR A 421 22.70 -16.65 9.87
C THR A 421 23.37 -15.36 9.39
N VAL A 422 22.60 -14.27 9.22
CA VAL A 422 23.13 -13.00 8.75
C VAL A 422 23.92 -12.30 9.85
N MET A 423 23.50 -12.42 11.12
CA MET A 423 24.25 -11.87 12.25
C MET A 423 25.64 -12.51 12.36
N GLU A 424 25.74 -13.85 12.30
CA GLU A 424 27.03 -14.55 12.33
C GLU A 424 27.87 -14.20 11.09
N TRP A 425 27.23 -14.03 9.92
CA TRP A 425 27.88 -13.57 8.71
C TRP A 425 28.50 -12.19 8.87
N TYR A 426 27.77 -11.24 9.46
CA TYR A 426 28.24 -9.88 9.69
C TYR A 426 29.36 -9.82 10.73
N ASP A 427 29.23 -10.57 11.81
CA ASP A 427 30.26 -10.65 12.84
C ASP A 427 31.56 -11.22 12.27
N ARG A 428 31.47 -12.33 11.56
CA ARG A 428 32.63 -13.02 10.99
C ARG A 428 33.40 -12.20 9.97
N LEU A 429 32.68 -11.37 9.22
CA LEU A 429 33.25 -10.45 8.23
C LEU A 429 33.53 -9.06 8.81
N GLN A 430 33.25 -8.79 10.08
CA GLN A 430 33.44 -7.50 10.74
C GLN A 430 32.73 -6.35 9.98
N VAL A 431 31.47 -6.60 9.54
CA VAL A 431 30.77 -5.74 8.57
C VAL A 431 30.51 -4.35 9.14
N PHE A 432 30.07 -4.24 10.38
CA PHE A 432 29.77 -2.94 11.02
C PHE A 432 30.99 -2.07 11.20
N GLU A 433 32.16 -2.67 11.48
CA GLU A 433 33.42 -1.94 11.63
C GLU A 433 33.93 -1.43 10.28
N ARG A 434 33.70 -2.20 9.22
CA ARG A 434 34.22 -1.91 7.89
C ARG A 434 33.33 -1.00 7.05
N TYR A 435 32.04 -0.99 7.33
CA TYR A 435 31.05 -0.20 6.60
C TYR A 435 30.21 0.67 7.53
N PRO A 436 30.83 1.63 8.26
CA PRO A 436 30.09 2.48 9.20
C PRO A 436 28.99 3.31 8.48
N ASP A 437 29.23 3.71 7.23
CA ASP A 437 28.26 4.48 6.43
C ASP A 437 27.01 3.66 6.04
N ALA A 438 27.10 2.32 6.05
CA ALA A 438 25.99 1.42 5.75
C ALA A 438 25.29 0.88 7.02
N ASP A 439 25.74 1.27 8.23
CA ASP A 439 25.25 0.73 9.50
C ASP A 439 23.72 0.76 9.59
N VAL A 440 23.09 1.85 9.19
CA VAL A 440 21.65 2.02 9.24
C VAL A 440 20.92 1.01 8.32
N PHE A 441 21.42 0.80 7.09
CA PHE A 441 20.86 -0.18 6.17
C PHE A 441 20.97 -1.62 6.69
N LEU A 442 22.13 -1.95 7.24
CA LEU A 442 22.42 -3.28 7.76
C LEU A 442 21.56 -3.61 8.98
N ARG A 443 21.41 -2.65 9.90
CA ARG A 443 20.54 -2.82 11.09
C ARG A 443 19.06 -2.91 10.71
N CYS A 444 18.58 -2.05 9.80
CA CYS A 444 17.22 -2.15 9.31
C CYS A 444 16.96 -3.50 8.61
N PHE A 445 17.93 -4.02 7.86
CA PHE A 445 17.79 -5.36 7.27
C PHE A 445 17.69 -6.46 8.33
N LEU A 446 18.50 -6.37 9.39
CA LEU A 446 18.41 -7.28 10.55
C LEU A 446 17.06 -7.16 11.27
N GLU A 447 16.51 -5.94 11.37
CA GLU A 447 15.17 -5.71 11.94
C GLU A 447 14.08 -6.37 11.08
N VAL A 448 14.17 -6.27 9.75
CA VAL A 448 13.25 -6.95 8.84
C VAL A 448 13.33 -8.47 9.01
N LEU A 449 14.54 -9.04 9.12
CA LEU A 449 14.75 -10.46 9.39
C LEU A 449 14.11 -10.88 10.73
N LYS A 450 14.31 -10.07 11.76
CA LYS A 450 13.75 -10.35 13.09
C LYS A 450 12.23 -10.24 13.12
N ASN A 451 11.68 -9.21 12.49
CA ASN A 451 10.23 -9.03 12.38
C ASN A 451 9.57 -10.20 11.62
N ALA A 452 10.22 -10.71 10.57
CA ALA A 452 9.74 -11.88 9.85
C ALA A 452 9.74 -13.13 10.73
N GLU A 453 10.80 -13.35 11.50
CA GLU A 453 10.89 -14.44 12.48
C GLU A 453 9.78 -14.36 13.53
N ASP A 454 9.54 -13.17 14.09
CA ASP A 454 8.49 -12.94 15.10
C ASP A 454 7.07 -13.16 14.53
N GLN A 455 6.91 -13.04 13.20
CA GLN A 455 5.68 -13.40 12.48
C GLN A 455 5.58 -14.90 12.13
N GLY A 456 6.55 -15.71 12.54
CA GLY A 456 6.60 -17.15 12.28
C GLY A 456 7.30 -17.55 10.99
N LEU A 457 7.88 -16.60 10.24
CA LEU A 457 8.63 -16.83 9.01
C LEU A 457 10.13 -17.09 9.31
N ALA A 458 10.38 -18.10 10.15
CA ALA A 458 11.72 -18.36 10.70
C ALA A 458 12.58 -19.28 9.83
N THR A 459 12.06 -19.79 8.71
CA THR A 459 12.84 -20.63 7.79
C THR A 459 13.38 -19.82 6.61
N LEU A 460 14.49 -20.29 5.99
CA LEU A 460 15.06 -19.64 4.81
C LEU A 460 14.05 -19.51 3.65
N PRO A 461 13.28 -20.57 3.27
CA PRO A 461 12.30 -20.46 2.21
C PRO A 461 11.18 -19.45 2.51
N ASP A 462 10.67 -19.44 3.76
CA ASP A 462 9.57 -18.55 4.16
C ASP A 462 10.02 -17.09 4.12
N PHE A 463 11.20 -16.80 4.69
CA PHE A 463 11.76 -15.45 4.63
C PHE A 463 12.03 -14.99 3.19
N LEU A 464 12.62 -15.84 2.34
CA LEU A 464 12.92 -15.46 0.96
C LEU A 464 11.65 -15.23 0.13
N ALA A 465 10.59 -16.01 0.37
CA ALA A 465 9.28 -15.75 -0.24
C ALA A 465 8.71 -14.40 0.22
N HIS A 466 8.77 -14.13 1.52
CA HIS A 466 8.36 -12.83 2.08
C HIS A 466 9.19 -11.66 1.52
N TRP A 467 10.52 -11.84 1.42
CA TRP A 467 11.41 -10.83 0.86
C TRP A 467 11.13 -10.54 -0.63
N GLN A 468 10.82 -11.57 -1.42
CA GLN A 468 10.40 -11.39 -2.82
C GLN A 468 9.09 -10.61 -2.95
N GLU A 469 8.19 -10.78 -2.00
CA GLU A 469 6.88 -10.12 -2.02
C GLU A 469 6.93 -8.69 -1.46
N LYS A 470 7.68 -8.46 -0.38
CA LYS A 470 7.68 -7.19 0.36
C LYS A 470 9.02 -6.45 0.42
N GLY A 471 10.12 -7.11 0.07
CA GLY A 471 11.45 -6.51 0.18
C GLY A 471 11.66 -5.24 -0.68
N GLU A 472 10.89 -5.09 -1.76
CA GLU A 472 10.88 -3.86 -2.57
C GLU A 472 10.20 -2.67 -1.87
N GLU A 473 9.43 -2.91 -0.81
CA GLU A 473 8.75 -1.87 -0.04
C GLU A 473 9.55 -1.46 1.20
N GLU A 474 10.48 -2.29 1.65
CA GLU A 474 11.26 -2.07 2.87
C GLU A 474 12.27 -0.94 2.70
N LYS A 475 12.18 0.05 3.57
CA LYS A 475 12.95 1.30 3.49
C LYS A 475 13.62 1.63 4.81
N VAL A 476 14.82 2.17 4.69
CA VAL A 476 15.50 2.80 5.81
C VAL A 476 14.82 4.13 6.12
N PRO A 477 14.52 4.45 7.38
CA PRO A 477 14.14 5.80 7.77
C PRO A 477 15.20 6.80 7.28
N MET A 478 14.76 7.97 6.78
CA MET A 478 15.71 8.96 6.27
C MET A 478 16.69 9.36 7.37
N PRO A 479 17.99 9.08 7.21
CA PRO A 479 18.97 9.41 8.25
C PRO A 479 19.08 10.92 8.42
N GLU A 480 19.02 11.39 9.65
CA GLU A 480 19.28 12.79 9.96
C GLU A 480 20.78 13.10 9.78
N GLY A 481 21.10 14.16 9.06
CA GLY A 481 22.47 14.68 8.95
C GLY A 481 23.28 14.26 7.73
N ILE A 482 22.71 13.50 6.77
CA ILE A 482 23.38 13.28 5.49
C ILE A 482 23.39 14.59 4.69
N ASP A 483 24.58 15.07 4.31
CA ASP A 483 24.73 16.26 3.47
C ASP A 483 24.46 15.92 1.99
N ALA A 484 23.20 15.81 1.63
CA ALA A 484 22.71 15.46 0.30
C ALA A 484 21.42 16.20 -0.05
N VAL A 485 21.22 16.50 -1.35
CA VAL A 485 19.99 17.10 -1.88
C VAL A 485 18.83 16.11 -1.73
N ARG A 486 17.75 16.53 -1.08
CA ARG A 486 16.54 15.73 -0.90
C ARG A 486 15.63 15.86 -2.11
N ILE A 487 15.36 14.74 -2.78
CA ILE A 487 14.44 14.69 -3.93
C ILE A 487 13.19 13.92 -3.49
N MET A 488 12.04 14.57 -3.54
CA MET A 488 10.77 13.93 -3.15
C MET A 488 9.57 14.47 -3.90
N THR A 489 8.46 13.74 -3.86
CA THR A 489 7.21 14.24 -4.45
C THR A 489 6.55 15.28 -3.54
N VAL A 490 5.76 16.19 -4.13
CA VAL A 490 4.99 17.20 -3.38
C VAL A 490 4.12 16.56 -2.30
N HIS A 491 3.48 15.42 -2.58
CA HIS A 491 2.67 14.69 -1.59
C HIS A 491 3.47 14.30 -0.34
N LYS A 492 4.70 13.87 -0.52
CA LYS A 492 5.57 13.44 0.59
C LYS A 492 6.23 14.58 1.33
N SER A 493 6.29 15.75 0.71
CA SER A 493 6.80 16.96 1.34
C SER A 493 5.78 17.62 2.29
N LYS A 494 4.53 17.16 2.30
CA LYS A 494 3.52 17.65 3.24
C LYS A 494 4.00 17.43 4.68
N GLY A 495 3.89 18.48 5.52
CA GLY A 495 4.44 18.47 6.88
C GLY A 495 5.95 18.78 6.97
N LEU A 496 6.71 18.66 5.88
CA LEU A 496 8.15 18.94 5.84
C LEU A 496 8.43 20.38 5.40
N GLU A 497 9.70 20.80 5.59
CA GLU A 497 10.21 22.12 5.19
C GLU A 497 11.69 22.03 4.83
N ALA A 498 12.19 23.01 4.06
CA ALA A 498 13.62 23.15 3.79
C ALA A 498 14.00 24.62 3.65
N PRO A 499 15.25 24.99 3.98
CA PRO A 499 15.76 26.35 3.71
C PRO A 499 15.58 26.76 2.24
N VAL A 500 15.95 25.88 1.31
CA VAL A 500 15.85 26.07 -0.13
C VAL A 500 14.96 25.02 -0.75
N VAL A 501 13.95 25.46 -1.51
CA VAL A 501 13.05 24.57 -2.26
C VAL A 501 13.12 24.91 -3.74
N LEU A 502 13.34 23.87 -4.56
CA LEU A 502 13.30 23.97 -6.01
C LEU A 502 12.09 23.19 -6.54
N LEU A 503 11.34 23.81 -7.42
CA LEU A 503 10.23 23.19 -8.16
C LEU A 503 10.56 23.19 -9.66
N PRO A 504 11.19 22.13 -10.20
CA PRO A 504 11.71 22.11 -11.57
C PRO A 504 10.62 21.98 -12.62
N TRP A 505 9.42 21.52 -12.31
CA TRP A 505 8.31 21.38 -13.25
C TRP A 505 7.01 21.93 -12.67
N THR A 506 6.34 22.76 -13.48
CA THR A 506 4.98 23.24 -13.22
C THR A 506 3.97 22.71 -14.25
N ASP A 507 4.42 22.02 -15.29
CA ASP A 507 3.61 21.39 -16.32
C ASP A 507 2.95 20.12 -15.79
N ALA A 508 1.71 20.22 -15.39
CA ALA A 508 0.92 19.12 -14.91
C ALA A 508 -0.33 18.92 -15.75
N THR A 509 -0.63 17.70 -16.16
CA THR A 509 -1.83 17.37 -16.93
C THR A 509 -2.85 16.62 -16.07
N LEU A 510 -4.14 16.93 -16.25
CA LEU A 510 -5.23 16.24 -15.61
C LEU A 510 -5.56 14.95 -16.38
N LYS A 511 -5.82 13.84 -15.65
CA LYS A 511 -6.18 12.54 -16.23
C LYS A 511 -7.25 11.88 -15.37
N ALA A 512 -8.51 11.97 -15.77
CA ALA A 512 -9.59 11.21 -15.16
C ALA A 512 -9.75 9.87 -15.91
N SER A 513 -9.04 8.84 -15.47
CA SER A 513 -9.04 7.52 -16.11
C SER A 513 -9.53 6.39 -15.19
N ASP A 514 -9.77 6.69 -13.91
CA ASP A 514 -10.19 5.71 -12.92
C ASP A 514 -11.58 5.16 -13.25
N PRO A 515 -11.83 3.87 -12.97
CA PRO A 515 -13.15 3.29 -13.20
C PRO A 515 -14.22 4.03 -12.41
N VAL A 516 -15.36 4.30 -13.07
CA VAL A 516 -16.51 4.96 -12.45
C VAL A 516 -17.75 4.10 -12.58
N LEU A 517 -18.61 4.16 -11.54
CA LEU A 517 -19.93 3.56 -11.57
C LEU A 517 -20.89 4.51 -12.28
N MET A 518 -21.50 4.04 -13.34
CA MET A 518 -22.51 4.77 -14.13
C MET A 518 -23.85 4.06 -14.05
N GLU A 519 -24.91 4.85 -14.07
CA GLU A 519 -26.28 4.35 -14.23
C GLU A 519 -26.91 5.00 -15.46
N GLU A 520 -27.32 4.18 -16.41
CA GLU A 520 -27.96 4.61 -17.65
C GLU A 520 -29.15 3.69 -17.95
N ASP A 521 -30.34 4.25 -18.10
CA ASP A 521 -31.60 3.51 -18.36
C ASP A 521 -31.87 2.38 -17.33
N GLY A 522 -31.52 2.61 -16.04
CA GLY A 522 -31.65 1.62 -14.96
C GLY A 522 -30.56 0.53 -14.94
N LEU A 523 -29.60 0.58 -15.86
CA LEU A 523 -28.47 -0.34 -15.90
C LEU A 523 -27.28 0.26 -15.16
N ARG A 524 -26.83 -0.41 -14.10
CA ARG A 524 -25.60 -0.05 -13.38
C ARG A 524 -24.41 -0.74 -14.01
N MET A 525 -23.37 0.03 -14.31
CA MET A 525 -22.20 -0.47 -14.99
C MET A 525 -20.92 0.25 -14.52
N VAL A 526 -19.81 -0.47 -14.51
CA VAL A 526 -18.50 0.11 -14.29
C VAL A 526 -17.83 0.34 -15.64
N CYS A 527 -17.30 1.53 -15.86
CA CYS A 527 -16.60 1.87 -17.09
C CYS A 527 -15.38 2.73 -16.82
N LYS A 528 -14.43 2.76 -17.77
CA LYS A 528 -13.32 3.70 -17.74
C LYS A 528 -13.87 5.12 -17.86
N ASN A 529 -13.44 6.01 -16.96
CA ASN A 529 -13.84 7.40 -17.00
C ASN A 529 -13.32 8.09 -18.29
N GLY A 530 -14.14 8.93 -18.85
CA GLY A 530 -13.84 9.64 -20.09
C GLY A 530 -15.01 10.54 -20.54
N PRO A 531 -14.86 11.31 -21.63
CA PRO A 531 -15.88 12.26 -22.08
C PRO A 531 -17.28 11.63 -22.29
N HIS A 532 -17.34 10.32 -22.55
CA HIS A 532 -18.60 9.57 -22.70
C HIS A 532 -19.37 9.39 -21.37
N CYS A 533 -18.71 9.60 -20.22
CA CYS A 533 -19.34 9.61 -18.91
C CYS A 533 -20.01 10.95 -18.58
N GLY A 534 -19.91 11.94 -19.48
CA GLY A 534 -20.57 13.24 -19.33
C GLY A 534 -20.16 13.98 -18.07
N ARG A 535 -21.12 14.40 -17.26
CA ARG A 535 -20.89 15.21 -16.06
C ARG A 535 -19.88 14.59 -15.08
N VAL A 536 -19.95 13.28 -14.87
CA VAL A 536 -19.05 12.55 -13.97
C VAL A 536 -17.56 12.71 -14.36
N TYR A 537 -17.30 12.72 -15.67
CA TYR A 537 -15.95 12.94 -16.18
C TYR A 537 -15.41 14.35 -15.84
N TYR A 538 -16.22 15.38 -16.08
CA TYR A 538 -15.82 16.77 -15.79
C TYR A 538 -15.70 17.03 -14.29
N GLU A 539 -16.57 16.44 -13.46
CA GLU A 539 -16.46 16.52 -12.00
C GLU A 539 -15.16 15.87 -11.49
N ALA A 540 -14.75 14.74 -12.06
CA ALA A 540 -13.50 14.10 -11.71
C ALA A 540 -12.28 14.96 -12.10
N LEU A 541 -12.30 15.59 -13.29
CA LEU A 541 -11.27 16.52 -13.71
C LEU A 541 -11.23 17.77 -12.84
N LEU A 542 -12.37 18.34 -12.48
CA LEU A 542 -12.43 19.54 -11.62
C LEU A 542 -11.91 19.25 -10.21
N ARG A 543 -12.21 18.07 -9.65
CA ARG A 543 -11.59 17.63 -8.38
C ARG A 543 -10.07 17.56 -8.50
N GLN A 544 -9.55 16.97 -9.56
CA GLN A 544 -8.10 16.95 -9.80
C GLN A 544 -7.50 18.33 -10.05
N ALA A 545 -8.24 19.24 -10.70
CA ALA A 545 -7.81 20.62 -10.89
C ALA A 545 -7.69 21.38 -9.55
N MET A 546 -8.67 21.22 -8.65
CA MET A 546 -8.59 21.76 -7.28
C MET A 546 -7.40 21.16 -6.52
N GLU A 547 -7.23 19.83 -6.58
CA GLU A 547 -6.11 19.16 -5.93
C GLU A 547 -4.76 19.63 -6.48
N LEU A 548 -4.66 19.91 -7.79
CA LEU A 548 -3.46 20.46 -8.40
C LEU A 548 -3.14 21.88 -7.89
N LEU A 549 -4.15 22.75 -7.73
CA LEU A 549 -3.95 24.07 -7.13
C LEU A 549 -3.44 23.93 -5.68
N ASN A 550 -4.01 23.02 -4.91
CA ASN A 550 -3.56 22.70 -3.56
C ASN A 550 -2.13 22.13 -3.54
N GLN A 551 -1.76 21.29 -4.51
CA GLN A 551 -0.38 20.79 -4.66
C GLN A 551 0.61 21.92 -4.89
N PHE A 552 0.28 22.92 -5.72
CA PHE A 552 1.11 24.11 -5.87
C PHE A 552 1.20 24.89 -4.57
N TYR A 553 0.10 25.14 -3.89
CA TYR A 553 0.11 25.80 -2.60
C TYR A 553 1.00 25.07 -1.59
N VAL A 554 0.87 23.74 -1.48
CA VAL A 554 1.75 22.93 -0.62
C VAL A 554 3.21 23.07 -1.04
N ALA A 555 3.55 22.93 -2.33
CA ALA A 555 4.93 23.01 -2.79
C ALA A 555 5.57 24.37 -2.49
N PHE A 556 4.85 25.47 -2.74
CA PHE A 556 5.34 26.83 -2.53
C PHE A 556 5.50 27.17 -1.05
N THR A 557 4.70 26.56 -0.19
CA THR A 557 4.76 26.77 1.28
C THR A 557 5.79 25.88 2.00
N ARG A 558 6.58 25.06 1.30
CA ARG A 558 7.67 24.26 1.91
C ARG A 558 8.95 25.05 2.14
N ALA A 559 9.15 26.14 1.40
CA ALA A 559 10.37 26.97 1.49
C ALA A 559 10.40 27.79 2.77
N ARG A 560 11.54 27.75 3.45
CA ARG A 560 11.80 28.64 4.60
C ARG A 560 12.42 29.95 4.15
N GLU A 561 13.47 29.89 3.33
CA GLU A 561 14.30 31.03 2.97
C GLU A 561 14.29 31.33 1.47
N GLU A 562 14.37 30.27 0.64
CA GLU A 562 14.48 30.43 -0.81
C GLU A 562 13.51 29.51 -1.57
N LEU A 563 12.79 30.07 -2.51
CA LEU A 563 11.89 29.37 -3.41
C LEU A 563 12.30 29.62 -4.86
N LEU A 564 12.71 28.57 -5.55
CA LEU A 564 13.07 28.60 -6.97
C LEU A 564 12.10 27.75 -7.77
N VAL A 565 11.41 28.35 -8.73
CA VAL A 565 10.37 27.71 -9.53
C VAL A 565 10.70 27.83 -11.00
N PHE A 566 10.63 26.72 -11.72
CA PHE A 566 10.70 26.76 -13.19
C PHE A 566 9.28 26.65 -13.75
N ARG A 567 8.84 27.74 -14.36
CA ARG A 567 7.59 27.74 -15.13
C ARG A 567 7.89 27.03 -16.44
N THR A 568 7.37 25.81 -16.58
CA THR A 568 7.64 24.92 -17.70
C THR A 568 6.47 24.88 -18.67
N SER A 569 6.76 24.91 -19.99
CA SER A 569 5.77 24.80 -21.04
C SER A 569 6.35 24.03 -22.23
N ALA A 570 5.56 23.09 -22.78
CA ALA A 570 5.92 22.42 -24.04
C ALA A 570 4.95 22.81 -25.16
N ALA A 571 5.49 23.23 -26.32
CA ALA A 571 4.71 23.70 -27.44
C ALA A 571 3.74 22.66 -28.03
N THR A 572 4.01 21.37 -27.83
CA THR A 572 3.19 20.26 -28.33
C THR A 572 1.87 20.10 -27.58
N VAL A 573 1.71 20.70 -26.38
CA VAL A 573 0.49 20.57 -25.59
C VAL A 573 -0.31 21.87 -25.59
N ARG A 574 -1.41 21.81 -26.24
CA ARG A 574 -2.21 23.00 -26.60
C ARG A 574 -3.13 23.55 -25.51
N LYS A 575 -3.48 22.82 -24.45
CA LYS A 575 -4.31 23.29 -23.31
C LYS A 575 -4.25 22.32 -22.14
N GLY A 576 -4.45 22.82 -20.92
CA GLY A 576 -4.67 22.01 -19.73
C GLY A 576 -3.41 21.66 -18.94
N TYR A 577 -2.38 22.49 -18.99
CA TYR A 577 -1.21 22.37 -18.12
C TYR A 577 -1.40 23.12 -16.80
N GLY A 578 -0.80 22.60 -15.74
CA GLY A 578 -0.72 23.28 -14.45
C GLY A 578 -0.07 24.67 -14.52
N SER A 579 0.93 24.85 -15.39
CA SER A 579 1.53 26.14 -15.65
C SER A 579 0.53 27.20 -16.11
N HIS A 580 -0.50 26.84 -16.88
CA HIS A 580 -1.52 27.79 -17.33
C HIS A 580 -2.38 28.32 -16.17
N ALA A 581 -2.66 27.51 -15.16
CA ALA A 581 -3.36 27.99 -13.96
C ALA A 581 -2.47 28.93 -13.17
N LEU A 582 -1.18 28.63 -13.02
CA LEU A 582 -0.20 29.50 -12.38
C LEU A 582 -0.01 30.81 -13.19
N ASP A 583 -0.04 30.79 -14.52
CA ASP A 583 0.03 31.99 -15.35
C ASP A 583 -1.14 32.95 -15.05
N VAL A 584 -2.35 32.42 -14.82
CA VAL A 584 -3.49 33.21 -14.37
C VAL A 584 -3.20 33.86 -13.01
N LEU A 585 -2.66 33.09 -12.05
CA LEU A 585 -2.37 33.60 -10.71
C LEU A 585 -1.25 34.63 -10.73
N TRP A 586 -0.15 34.43 -11.50
CA TRP A 586 0.92 35.40 -11.65
C TRP A 586 0.42 36.71 -12.28
N GLN A 587 -0.42 36.60 -13.31
CA GLN A 587 -1.05 37.77 -13.93
C GLN A 587 -1.92 38.53 -12.92
N GLN A 588 -2.72 37.84 -12.12
CA GLN A 588 -3.56 38.50 -11.10
C GLN A 588 -2.73 39.11 -9.97
N ALA A 589 -1.60 38.52 -9.64
CA ALA A 589 -0.63 39.05 -8.69
C ALA A 589 0.20 40.23 -9.25
N GLY A 590 0.08 40.56 -10.54
CA GLY A 590 0.90 41.56 -11.19
C GLY A 590 2.38 41.17 -11.39
N LEU A 591 2.65 39.83 -11.41
CA LEU A 591 4.00 39.29 -11.57
C LEU A 591 4.20 38.78 -13.00
N GLU A 592 5.18 39.37 -13.70
CA GLU A 592 5.54 38.93 -15.07
C GLU A 592 6.71 37.94 -15.01
N VAL A 593 6.51 36.71 -15.43
CA VAL A 593 7.55 35.66 -15.50
C VAL A 593 8.45 35.88 -16.71
N PRO A 594 9.80 35.88 -16.56
CA PRO A 594 10.57 35.56 -15.35
C PRO A 594 10.73 36.74 -14.37
N TYR A 595 10.86 36.44 -13.09
CA TYR A 595 11.13 37.44 -12.07
C TYR A 595 11.93 36.87 -10.88
N GLN A 596 12.61 37.81 -10.18
CA GLN A 596 13.26 37.50 -8.91
C GLN A 596 12.86 38.55 -7.87
N LEU A 597 12.52 38.09 -6.69
CA LEU A 597 12.18 38.92 -5.53
C LEU A 597 13.19 38.63 -4.45
N GLU A 598 13.92 39.63 -4.01
CA GLU A 598 14.91 39.48 -2.94
C GLU A 598 14.60 40.45 -1.82
N GLY A 599 14.65 39.97 -0.57
CA GLY A 599 14.19 40.76 0.59
C GLY A 599 15.16 41.88 0.98
N GLY A 600 14.75 43.06 0.71
CA GLY A 600 15.17 44.29 1.42
C GLY A 600 13.90 44.99 1.86
N ASP A 601 13.92 45.78 2.93
CA ASP A 601 12.75 46.44 3.46
C ASP A 601 11.88 47.07 2.36
N ASP A 602 10.64 46.63 2.29
CA ASP A 602 9.58 47.15 1.43
C ASP A 602 9.89 47.43 -0.02
N VAL A 603 9.73 46.54 -0.93
CA VAL A 603 9.16 46.71 -2.27
C VAL A 603 9.43 45.49 -3.19
N LEU A 604 8.40 45.03 -3.91
CA LEU A 604 8.49 44.13 -5.05
C LEU A 604 9.20 44.89 -6.24
N HIS A 605 10.49 44.71 -6.40
CA HIS A 605 11.19 45.18 -7.62
C HIS A 605 11.51 43.97 -8.51
N PRO A 606 11.00 43.92 -9.75
CA PRO A 606 11.43 42.93 -10.70
C PRO A 606 12.87 43.21 -11.14
N VAL A 607 13.78 42.29 -10.92
CA VAL A 607 15.13 42.30 -11.46
C VAL A 607 15.13 41.53 -12.78
N GLN A 608 15.61 42.17 -13.85
CA GLN A 608 15.75 41.50 -15.14
C GLN A 608 16.78 40.37 -15.06
N PRO A 609 16.50 39.21 -15.64
CA PRO A 609 17.44 38.09 -15.64
C PRO A 609 18.70 38.46 -16.40
N ALA A 610 19.85 38.10 -15.85
CA ALA A 610 21.11 38.16 -16.55
C ALA A 610 21.05 37.21 -17.78
N VAL A 611 21.26 37.75 -18.95
CA VAL A 611 21.37 36.99 -20.19
C VAL A 611 22.52 36.00 -20.06
N ALA A 612 22.26 34.73 -20.33
CA ALA A 612 23.28 33.70 -20.34
C ALA A 612 24.38 34.05 -21.33
N GLU A 613 25.56 34.33 -20.85
CA GLU A 613 26.75 34.42 -21.72
C GLU A 613 27.16 33.00 -22.13
N GLU A 614 27.38 32.82 -23.41
CA GLU A 614 27.84 31.58 -24.02
C GLU A 614 29.15 31.08 -23.39
N GLU A 615 29.20 29.77 -23.13
CA GLU A 615 30.38 29.08 -22.63
C GLU A 615 31.61 29.34 -23.49
N ARG A 616 32.62 29.95 -22.89
CA ARG A 616 33.99 29.86 -23.39
C ARG A 616 34.72 28.81 -22.60
N ASP A 617 35.08 27.79 -23.34
CA ASP A 617 35.99 26.71 -22.98
C ASP A 617 37.36 27.31 -22.61
N ASP A 618 37.80 27.22 -21.35
CA ASP A 618 39.18 27.51 -20.94
C ASP A 618 39.65 26.43 -19.95
N THR A 619 40.40 25.51 -20.52
CA THR A 619 41.28 24.57 -19.84
C THR A 619 42.53 25.25 -19.31
N ALA A 620 42.87 24.94 -18.03
CA ALA A 620 44.20 24.85 -17.41
C ALA A 620 44.46 25.81 -16.21
N PRO A 621 45.53 25.56 -15.41
CA PRO A 621 45.45 24.67 -14.25
C PRO A 621 45.86 25.37 -12.92
N ALA A 622 45.80 24.58 -11.88
CA ALA A 622 46.17 24.82 -10.48
C ALA A 622 47.33 25.76 -10.13
N ALA A 623 47.17 26.44 -9.01
CA ALA A 623 48.30 26.78 -8.14
C ALA A 623 47.87 26.85 -6.65
N GLU A 624 48.65 26.14 -5.89
CA GLU A 624 48.69 26.02 -4.43
C GLU A 624 48.91 27.37 -3.69
N ASN A 625 48.35 27.49 -2.49
CA ASN A 625 49.12 27.80 -1.23
C ASN A 625 48.12 28.20 -0.13
N ALA A 626 48.08 27.41 0.89
CA ALA A 626 48.81 27.51 2.13
C ALA A 626 48.32 28.60 3.12
N GLY A 627 47.80 28.10 4.22
CA GLY A 627 48.35 28.58 5.53
C GLY A 627 47.36 29.29 6.45
N ALA A 628 47.24 28.62 7.58
CA ALA A 628 47.31 29.15 8.95
C ALA A 628 46.01 29.48 9.71
N ASP A 629 45.77 28.58 10.65
CA ASP A 629 45.53 28.82 12.10
C ASP A 629 44.67 30.01 12.58
N SER A 630 43.59 29.66 13.27
CA SER A 630 43.45 29.91 14.71
C SER A 630 42.05 29.55 15.26
N ALA A 631 42.04 28.62 16.18
CA ALA A 631 41.04 28.55 17.25
C ALA A 631 41.60 29.41 18.40
N PRO A 632 40.96 29.61 19.55
CA PRO A 632 39.60 29.28 20.00
C PRO A 632 38.92 30.46 20.77
N ASP A 633 37.70 30.28 21.22
CA ASP A 633 37.44 30.54 22.65
C ASP A 633 36.08 30.00 23.14
N GLN A 634 36.20 29.38 24.29
CA GLN A 634 35.14 28.86 25.14
C GLN A 634 34.37 30.03 25.79
N LEU A 635 33.07 29.92 25.88
CA LEU A 635 32.34 30.55 26.97
C LEU A 635 31.23 29.59 27.48
N SER A 636 31.48 29.17 28.67
CA SER A 636 30.64 28.47 29.62
C SER A 636 29.44 29.31 30.08
N GLY A 637 28.30 28.67 30.26
CA GLY A 637 27.13 29.29 30.89
C GLY A 637 26.09 28.28 31.30
N GLY A 638 26.20 27.76 32.49
CA GLY A 638 25.20 27.53 33.52
C GLY A 638 23.92 26.77 33.15
N GLN A 639 23.92 25.47 33.35
CA GLN A 639 22.73 24.66 33.53
C GLN A 639 22.36 24.59 35.02
N THR A 640 21.15 24.99 35.37
CA THR A 640 20.48 24.57 36.59
C THR A 640 19.71 23.28 36.31
N ALA A 641 20.26 22.19 36.79
CA ALA A 641 19.63 20.88 36.81
C ALA A 641 18.55 20.84 37.89
N VAL A 642 17.34 20.42 37.52
CA VAL A 642 16.31 19.94 38.46
C VAL A 642 16.64 18.47 38.75
N PRO A 643 16.65 18.01 39.99
CA PRO A 643 16.99 16.62 40.31
C PRO A 643 15.81 15.70 39.91
N HIS A 644 16.10 14.74 39.07
CA HIS A 644 15.27 13.59 38.80
C HIS A 644 15.52 12.50 39.84
N ASP A 645 14.46 12.03 40.46
CA ASP A 645 14.45 10.88 41.38
C ASP A 645 14.49 9.59 40.57
N PRO A 646 15.50 8.70 40.79
CA PRO A 646 15.71 7.54 39.92
C PRO A 646 15.08 6.22 40.40
N GLU A 647 14.04 6.24 41.20
CA GLU A 647 13.38 5.02 41.65
C GLU A 647 11.86 4.99 41.47
N GLU A 648 11.39 5.04 40.23
CA GLU A 648 10.11 4.40 39.88
C GLU A 648 10.37 3.23 38.92
N ASP A 649 10.32 2.06 39.50
CA ASP A 649 10.50 0.73 38.92
C ASP A 649 9.44 0.50 37.83
N TRP A 650 9.74 0.85 36.60
CA TRP A 650 8.95 0.52 35.43
C TRP A 650 9.01 -1.00 35.18
N ARG A 651 8.10 -1.75 35.78
CA ARG A 651 7.87 -3.14 35.39
C ARG A 651 7.06 -3.14 34.09
N PRO A 652 7.56 -3.75 33.03
CA PRO A 652 6.77 -3.93 31.81
C PRO A 652 5.55 -4.78 32.17
N MET A 653 4.36 -4.17 32.03
CA MET A 653 3.10 -4.89 32.20
C MET A 653 3.02 -5.94 31.09
N GLN A 654 3.05 -7.20 31.44
CA GLN A 654 2.86 -8.30 30.51
C GLN A 654 1.42 -8.27 29.99
N TRP A 655 1.21 -7.67 28.83
CA TRP A 655 -0.09 -7.55 28.16
C TRP A 655 -0.54 -8.84 27.46
N LEU A 656 0.41 -9.63 26.96
CA LEU A 656 0.18 -10.84 26.18
C LEU A 656 -0.70 -11.93 26.82
N PRO A 657 -0.66 -12.23 28.13
CA PRO A 657 -1.54 -13.23 28.71
C PRO A 657 -2.97 -12.76 28.94
N ARG A 658 -3.28 -11.47 28.74
CA ARG A 658 -4.62 -10.90 28.98
C ARG A 658 -5.37 -10.50 27.72
N LEU A 659 -4.71 -10.50 26.55
CA LEU A 659 -5.35 -10.30 25.25
C LEU A 659 -5.98 -11.63 24.80
N LYS A 660 -7.25 -11.83 25.10
CA LYS A 660 -8.05 -12.85 24.44
C LYS A 660 -8.46 -12.30 23.08
N ILE A 661 -7.75 -12.71 22.03
CA ILE A 661 -8.13 -12.41 20.65
C ILE A 661 -9.29 -13.34 20.30
N TYR A 662 -10.50 -12.80 20.27
CA TYR A 662 -11.67 -13.52 19.82
C TYR A 662 -11.66 -13.58 18.29
N ARG A 663 -11.64 -14.79 17.72
CA ARG A 663 -11.91 -15.00 16.29
C ARG A 663 -13.41 -14.79 16.09
N ASN A 664 -13.78 -13.73 15.40
CA ASN A 664 -15.13 -13.35 15.01
C ASN A 664 -16.08 -12.80 16.12
N PRO A 665 -16.01 -11.47 16.46
CA PRO A 665 -16.95 -10.85 17.38
C PRO A 665 -18.33 -10.54 16.76
N LEU A 666 -18.57 -10.79 15.47
CA LEU A 666 -19.75 -10.32 14.75
C LEU A 666 -20.84 -11.37 14.49
N GLU A 667 -20.57 -12.65 14.68
CA GLU A 667 -21.60 -13.67 14.61
C GLU A 667 -22.00 -14.06 16.02
N ARG A 668 -23.15 -13.56 16.48
CA ARG A 668 -23.90 -14.21 17.55
C ARG A 668 -24.33 -15.56 17.02
N MET A 669 -23.58 -16.58 17.37
CA MET A 669 -23.97 -17.94 17.05
C MET A 669 -25.28 -18.25 17.81
N HIS A 670 -26.40 -18.19 17.10
CA HIS A 670 -27.47 -19.08 17.42
C HIS A 670 -26.91 -20.47 17.21
N PHE A 671 -26.64 -21.19 18.31
CA PHE A 671 -25.99 -22.51 18.31
C PHE A 671 -26.77 -23.46 17.40
N SER A 672 -26.36 -23.52 16.13
CA SER A 672 -26.99 -24.36 15.12
C SER A 672 -26.29 -25.73 15.06
N ALA A 673 -26.94 -26.72 14.49
CA ALA A 673 -26.33 -28.02 14.25
C ALA A 673 -25.03 -27.94 13.42
N ARG A 674 -24.89 -26.88 12.58
CA ARG A 674 -23.67 -26.60 11.80
C ARG A 674 -22.52 -26.12 12.68
N ASP A 675 -22.80 -25.24 13.64
CA ASP A 675 -21.80 -24.69 14.55
C ASP A 675 -21.26 -25.78 15.47
N ARG A 676 -22.16 -26.68 15.97
CA ARG A 676 -21.80 -27.87 16.72
C ARG A 676 -20.86 -28.77 15.92
N GLY A 677 -21.12 -28.96 14.63
CA GLY A 677 -20.22 -29.71 13.73
C GLY A 677 -18.84 -29.11 13.69
N THR A 678 -18.75 -27.79 13.46
CA THR A 678 -17.47 -27.04 13.38
C THR A 678 -16.68 -27.18 14.69
N LEU A 679 -17.35 -27.13 15.86
CA LEU A 679 -16.69 -27.26 17.15
C LEU A 679 -16.15 -28.68 17.37
N LEU A 680 -16.89 -29.71 16.99
CA LEU A 680 -16.46 -31.10 17.09
C LEU A 680 -15.22 -31.37 16.21
N HIS A 681 -15.19 -30.84 15.01
CA HIS A 681 -14.00 -30.89 14.14
C HIS A 681 -12.80 -30.18 14.75
N ALA A 682 -12.98 -28.98 15.28
CA ALA A 682 -11.91 -28.23 15.96
C ALA A 682 -11.36 -29.01 17.20
N CYS A 683 -12.20 -29.72 17.93
CA CYS A 683 -11.73 -30.57 19.01
C CYS A 683 -10.95 -31.79 18.52
N LEU A 684 -11.41 -32.42 17.43
CA LEU A 684 -10.69 -33.56 16.80
C LEU A 684 -9.31 -33.15 16.27
N GLU A 685 -9.18 -31.95 15.73
CA GLU A 685 -7.92 -31.40 15.23
C GLU A 685 -6.89 -31.17 16.36
N GLN A 686 -7.36 -30.85 17.57
CA GLN A 686 -6.50 -30.62 18.76
C GLN A 686 -6.10 -31.88 19.49
N LEU A 687 -6.65 -33.04 19.14
CA LEU A 687 -6.28 -34.28 19.81
C LEU A 687 -4.85 -34.71 19.47
N PRO A 688 -4.04 -35.12 20.47
CA PRO A 688 -2.68 -35.56 20.24
C PRO A 688 -2.65 -36.85 19.40
N LEU A 689 -1.68 -36.95 18.47
CA LEU A 689 -1.48 -38.10 17.58
C LEU A 689 -1.07 -39.39 18.31
N GLY A 690 -0.90 -39.38 19.63
CA GLY A 690 -0.57 -40.52 20.46
C GLY A 690 -0.90 -40.30 21.91
N GLY A 691 -1.21 -41.37 22.62
CA GLY A 691 -1.50 -41.33 24.06
C GLY A 691 -2.86 -40.72 24.41
N LEU A 692 -3.87 -40.95 23.57
CA LEU A 692 -5.24 -40.48 23.78
C LEU A 692 -5.81 -40.95 25.11
N SER A 693 -6.32 -40.02 25.91
CA SER A 693 -6.98 -40.25 27.19
C SER A 693 -8.26 -39.40 27.31
N GLU A 694 -9.12 -39.74 28.25
CA GLU A 694 -10.29 -38.91 28.55
C GLU A 694 -9.91 -37.48 28.94
N ASP A 695 -8.77 -37.31 29.61
CA ASP A 695 -8.29 -35.98 30.00
C ASP A 695 -7.87 -35.13 28.82
N ASN A 696 -7.29 -35.73 27.77
CA ASN A 696 -6.97 -35.02 26.51
C ASN A 696 -8.23 -34.50 25.81
N ILE A 697 -9.30 -35.34 25.78
CA ILE A 697 -10.59 -34.94 25.21
C ILE A 697 -11.19 -33.78 26.00
N ARG A 698 -11.24 -33.88 27.33
CA ARG A 698 -11.75 -32.81 28.17
C ARG A 698 -10.92 -31.52 28.06
N ALA A 699 -9.62 -31.66 27.89
CA ALA A 699 -8.74 -30.52 27.66
C ALA A 699 -9.03 -29.82 26.30
N ALA A 700 -9.12 -30.60 25.21
CA ALA A 700 -9.43 -30.08 23.86
C ALA A 700 -10.81 -29.39 23.83
N VAL A 701 -11.85 -30.00 24.44
CA VAL A 701 -13.18 -29.37 24.50
C VAL A 701 -13.15 -28.06 25.29
N ARG A 702 -12.45 -28.00 26.42
CA ARG A 702 -12.33 -26.78 27.22
C ARG A 702 -11.55 -25.68 26.44
N GLU A 703 -10.50 -26.04 25.75
CA GLU A 703 -9.67 -25.12 24.98
C GLU A 703 -10.47 -24.55 23.79
N VAL A 704 -11.13 -25.41 23.03
CA VAL A 704 -11.99 -24.98 21.92
C VAL A 704 -13.12 -24.08 22.40
N LEU A 705 -13.83 -24.46 23.45
CA LEU A 705 -14.90 -23.64 24.01
C LEU A 705 -14.40 -22.34 24.66
N ALA A 706 -13.15 -22.29 25.14
CA ALA A 706 -12.56 -21.04 25.65
C ALA A 706 -12.31 -20.00 24.56
N THR A 707 -12.14 -20.42 23.29
CA THR A 707 -11.87 -19.55 22.17
C THR A 707 -13.14 -19.00 21.49
N ILE A 708 -14.34 -19.49 21.86
CA ILE A 708 -15.60 -19.16 21.19
C ILE A 708 -16.54 -18.40 22.12
N PRO A 709 -17.04 -17.21 21.70
CA PRO A 709 -18.08 -16.51 22.45
C PRO A 709 -19.43 -17.19 22.23
N LEU A 710 -19.91 -17.91 23.23
CA LEU A 710 -21.30 -18.35 23.27
C LEU A 710 -22.18 -17.17 23.68
N ALA A 711 -23.34 -17.01 23.03
CA ALA A 711 -24.26 -15.91 23.29
C ALA A 711 -24.88 -16.07 24.69
N ASP A 712 -24.86 -15.03 25.50
CA ASP A 712 -25.62 -14.94 26.75
C ASP A 712 -27.06 -14.52 26.44
N GLY A 713 -28.02 -15.41 26.63
CA GLY A 713 -29.45 -15.14 26.46
C GLY A 713 -30.33 -16.25 27.04
N GLN A 714 -31.59 -15.95 27.37
CA GLN A 714 -32.53 -16.89 27.99
C GLN A 714 -32.79 -18.18 27.19
N ASP A 715 -32.44 -18.21 25.88
CA ASP A 715 -32.57 -19.35 24.98
C ASP A 715 -31.22 -19.92 24.48
N ALA A 716 -30.09 -19.46 25.01
CA ALA A 716 -28.77 -19.96 24.64
C ALA A 716 -28.42 -21.20 25.47
N PRO A 717 -27.87 -22.29 24.87
CA PRO A 717 -27.44 -23.43 25.64
C PRO A 717 -26.30 -23.03 26.58
N ASP A 718 -26.41 -23.48 27.83
CA ASP A 718 -25.37 -23.31 28.82
C ASP A 718 -24.04 -23.93 28.34
N ARG A 719 -22.94 -23.24 28.58
CA ARG A 719 -21.59 -23.63 28.16
C ARG A 719 -21.20 -25.01 28.69
N GLU A 720 -21.64 -25.35 29.92
CA GLU A 720 -21.43 -26.66 30.54
C GLU A 720 -22.22 -27.75 29.80
N SER A 721 -23.43 -27.44 29.35
CA SER A 721 -24.25 -28.36 28.56
C SER A 721 -23.65 -28.66 27.20
N VAL A 722 -23.10 -27.64 26.53
CA VAL A 722 -22.39 -27.82 25.25
C VAL A 722 -21.11 -28.62 25.43
N ALA A 723 -20.35 -28.35 26.48
CA ALA A 723 -19.14 -29.11 26.82
C ALA A 723 -19.46 -30.59 27.06
N ALA A 724 -20.48 -30.86 27.84
CA ALA A 724 -20.90 -32.23 28.17
C ALA A 724 -21.37 -32.99 26.91
N ASP A 725 -22.10 -32.35 26.02
CA ASP A 725 -22.54 -32.95 24.74
C ASP A 725 -21.33 -33.28 23.84
N MET A 726 -20.40 -32.37 23.69
CA MET A 726 -19.18 -32.58 22.91
C MET A 726 -18.29 -33.67 23.52
N GLU A 727 -18.07 -33.65 24.83
CA GLU A 727 -17.33 -34.67 25.55
C GLU A 727 -17.97 -36.06 25.35
N SER A 728 -19.28 -36.15 25.43
CA SER A 728 -20.01 -37.42 25.21
C SER A 728 -19.77 -38.00 23.82
N CYS A 729 -19.80 -37.15 22.78
CA CYS A 729 -19.55 -37.56 21.39
C CYS A 729 -18.11 -38.04 21.20
N LEU A 730 -17.13 -37.31 21.72
CA LEU A 730 -15.71 -37.62 21.55
C LEU A 730 -15.25 -38.79 22.44
N LEU A 731 -15.77 -38.93 23.65
CA LEU A 731 -15.50 -40.07 24.54
C LEU A 731 -16.03 -41.38 23.95
N TRP A 732 -17.13 -41.33 23.16
CA TRP A 732 -17.57 -42.50 22.43
C TRP A 732 -16.54 -42.98 21.39
N LEU A 733 -15.91 -42.06 20.65
CA LEU A 733 -14.83 -42.41 19.73
C LEU A 733 -13.65 -43.11 20.42
N LEU A 734 -13.31 -42.68 21.63
CA LEU A 734 -12.20 -43.26 22.40
C LEU A 734 -12.46 -44.73 22.76
N ARG A 735 -13.72 -45.13 22.82
CA ARG A 735 -14.12 -46.56 23.11
C ARG A 735 -13.93 -47.47 21.89
N LEU A 736 -13.70 -46.90 20.70
CA LEU A 736 -13.42 -47.67 19.50
C LEU A 736 -11.95 -48.11 19.49
N PRO A 737 -11.64 -49.41 19.52
CA PRO A 737 -10.25 -49.91 19.55
C PRO A 737 -9.41 -49.38 18.37
N GLN A 738 -10.06 -49.13 17.24
CA GLN A 738 -9.43 -48.68 16.00
C GLN A 738 -9.07 -47.19 16.04
N PHE A 739 -9.78 -46.38 16.81
CA PHE A 739 -9.61 -44.92 16.81
C PHE A 739 -8.18 -44.50 17.21
N GLY A 740 -7.62 -45.12 18.23
CA GLY A 740 -6.23 -44.88 18.64
C GLY A 740 -5.20 -45.28 17.59
N LEU A 741 -5.46 -46.30 16.78
CA LEU A 741 -4.63 -46.68 15.65
C LEU A 741 -4.74 -45.63 14.53
N TRP A 742 -5.94 -45.21 14.20
CA TRP A 742 -6.18 -44.21 13.16
C TRP A 742 -5.52 -42.87 13.49
N GLN A 743 -5.62 -42.43 14.73
CA GLN A 743 -4.95 -41.18 15.18
C GLN A 743 -3.43 -41.27 15.12
N ARG A 744 -2.82 -42.42 15.40
CA ARG A 744 -1.36 -42.57 15.33
C ARG A 744 -0.81 -42.69 13.94
N ARG A 745 -1.55 -43.23 12.97
CA ARG A 745 -1.11 -43.47 11.61
C ARG A 745 -1.70 -42.49 10.59
N GLY A 746 -2.79 -41.84 10.95
CA GLY A 746 -3.52 -40.97 10.07
C GLY A 746 -2.84 -39.62 9.90
N VAL A 747 -3.07 -39.03 8.75
CA VAL A 747 -2.73 -37.64 8.44
C VAL A 747 -4.00 -36.83 8.49
N PRO A 748 -4.17 -35.94 9.49
CA PRO A 748 -5.37 -35.12 9.62
C PRO A 748 -5.40 -34.03 8.56
N GLU A 749 -6.60 -33.58 8.19
CA GLU A 749 -6.88 -32.40 7.39
C GLU A 749 -6.12 -32.33 6.05
N GLN A 750 -5.92 -33.49 5.42
CA GLN A 750 -5.17 -33.61 4.18
C GLN A 750 -5.90 -32.96 3.01
N SER A 751 -5.27 -31.93 2.42
CA SER A 751 -5.75 -31.29 1.22
C SER A 751 -5.42 -32.10 -0.04
N MET A 752 -6.41 -32.26 -0.92
CA MET A 752 -6.29 -32.97 -2.20
C MET A 752 -6.82 -32.10 -3.32
N LEU A 753 -6.17 -32.12 -4.46
CA LEU A 753 -6.61 -31.40 -5.65
C LEU A 753 -7.35 -32.36 -6.59
N ALA A 754 -8.65 -32.23 -6.66
CA ALA A 754 -9.47 -32.99 -7.62
C ALA A 754 -9.52 -32.24 -8.96
N ALA A 755 -9.19 -32.95 -10.06
CA ALA A 755 -9.34 -32.45 -11.41
C ALA A 755 -10.52 -33.15 -12.08
N ASP A 756 -11.61 -32.41 -12.34
CA ASP A 756 -12.74 -32.90 -13.14
C ASP A 756 -12.91 -32.00 -14.37
N GLY A 757 -12.30 -32.42 -15.47
CA GLY A 757 -12.27 -31.65 -16.73
C GLY A 757 -11.50 -30.31 -16.57
N SER A 758 -12.20 -29.19 -16.76
CA SER A 758 -11.63 -27.85 -16.61
C SER A 758 -11.71 -27.28 -15.17
N ARG A 759 -12.36 -27.99 -14.28
CA ARG A 759 -12.58 -27.54 -12.89
C ARG A 759 -11.58 -28.21 -11.95
N ARG A 760 -10.87 -27.40 -11.15
CA ARG A 760 -10.00 -27.89 -10.08
C ARG A 760 -10.64 -27.53 -8.76
N ASP A 761 -11.06 -28.51 -8.01
CA ASP A 761 -11.65 -28.34 -6.69
C ASP A 761 -10.62 -28.78 -5.63
N LEU A 762 -10.36 -27.94 -4.66
CA LEU A 762 -9.58 -28.29 -3.48
C LEU A 762 -10.50 -29.04 -2.52
N LEU A 763 -10.18 -30.28 -2.25
CA LEU A 763 -10.89 -31.15 -1.32
C LEU A 763 -10.04 -31.31 -0.07
N ARG A 764 -10.67 -31.38 1.10
CA ARG A 764 -10.00 -31.59 2.39
C ARG A 764 -10.69 -32.73 3.13
N ALA A 765 -9.95 -33.78 3.41
CA ALA A 765 -10.44 -34.94 4.14
C ALA A 765 -10.04 -34.83 5.62
N ASP A 766 -10.95 -35.16 6.55
CA ASP A 766 -10.70 -35.00 7.97
C ASP A 766 -9.55 -35.88 8.47
N LEU A 767 -9.42 -37.11 7.96
CA LEU A 767 -8.33 -37.99 8.32
C LEU A 767 -8.07 -39.03 7.21
N ILE A 768 -6.82 -39.17 6.78
CA ILE A 768 -6.39 -40.20 5.83
C ILE A 768 -5.45 -41.17 6.54
N VAL A 769 -5.84 -42.44 6.61
CA VAL A 769 -5.10 -43.46 7.33
C VAL A 769 -4.52 -44.50 6.36
N PRO A 770 -3.19 -44.61 6.25
CA PRO A 770 -2.56 -45.68 5.49
C PRO A 770 -2.64 -46.99 6.33
N LEU A 771 -3.20 -48.03 5.72
CA LEU A 771 -3.35 -49.36 6.31
C LEU A 771 -2.68 -50.43 5.42
N SER A 772 -2.48 -51.63 5.93
CA SER A 772 -1.78 -52.70 5.19
C SER A 772 -2.46 -53.11 3.88
N TRP A 773 -3.77 -52.95 3.79
CA TRP A 773 -4.56 -53.24 2.59
C TRP A 773 -4.75 -52.08 1.62
N GLY A 774 -4.44 -50.85 2.02
CA GLY A 774 -4.67 -49.64 1.22
C GLY A 774 -4.86 -48.39 2.07
N THR A 775 -5.67 -47.46 1.64
CA THR A 775 -5.91 -46.18 2.31
C THR A 775 -7.36 -46.06 2.78
N LEU A 776 -7.54 -45.72 4.06
CA LEU A 776 -8.84 -45.42 4.66
C LEU A 776 -8.99 -43.90 4.79
N VAL A 777 -10.07 -43.35 4.22
CA VAL A 777 -10.48 -41.95 4.42
C VAL A 777 -11.57 -41.92 5.46
N VAL A 778 -11.31 -41.27 6.60
CA VAL A 778 -12.30 -41.08 7.66
C VAL A 778 -12.83 -39.67 7.58
N ASP A 779 -14.15 -39.49 7.65
CA ASP A 779 -14.80 -38.20 7.59
C ASP A 779 -15.91 -38.15 8.67
N TYR A 780 -15.81 -37.19 9.58
CA TYR A 780 -16.68 -37.06 10.73
C TYR A 780 -17.88 -36.18 10.41
N LYS A 781 -19.06 -36.59 10.76
CA LYS A 781 -20.30 -35.85 10.53
C LYS A 781 -21.13 -35.72 11.79
N SER A 782 -21.67 -34.54 12.04
CA SER A 782 -22.69 -34.26 13.02
C SER A 782 -24.04 -34.03 12.34
N GLY A 783 -25.13 -34.30 13.01
CA GLY A 783 -26.48 -34.03 12.52
C GLY A 783 -27.09 -35.18 11.69
N ARG A 784 -27.88 -34.82 10.67
CA ARG A 784 -28.67 -35.81 9.90
C ARG A 784 -27.80 -36.52 8.85
N VAL A 785 -28.08 -37.79 8.62
CA VAL A 785 -27.47 -38.56 7.51
C VAL A 785 -27.98 -38.01 6.19
N MET A 786 -27.07 -37.63 5.31
CA MET A 786 -27.38 -37.09 3.98
C MET A 786 -26.57 -37.82 2.92
N ASP A 787 -27.16 -38.01 1.74
CA ASP A 787 -26.48 -38.64 0.60
C ASP A 787 -25.34 -37.76 0.04
N GLU A 788 -25.34 -36.48 0.38
CA GLU A 788 -24.28 -35.56 0.03
C GLU A 788 -22.95 -35.89 0.74
N HIS A 789 -23.04 -36.40 1.99
CA HIS A 789 -21.85 -36.87 2.71
C HIS A 789 -21.15 -38.04 1.96
N VAL A 790 -21.97 -38.97 1.42
CA VAL A 790 -21.46 -40.08 0.63
C VAL A 790 -20.76 -39.58 -0.65
N ARG A 791 -21.39 -38.67 -1.34
CA ARG A 791 -20.82 -38.06 -2.57
C ARG A 791 -19.49 -37.31 -2.27
N GLN A 792 -19.41 -36.64 -1.13
CA GLN A 792 -18.21 -35.94 -0.69
C GLN A 792 -17.06 -36.93 -0.53
N VAL A 793 -17.26 -38.00 0.24
CA VAL A 793 -16.24 -39.04 0.45
C VAL A 793 -15.91 -39.77 -0.84
N GLN A 794 -16.87 -40.06 -1.71
CA GLN A 794 -16.61 -40.65 -3.03
C GLN A 794 -15.70 -39.75 -3.91
N ARG A 795 -15.81 -38.43 -3.79
CA ARG A 795 -14.90 -37.50 -4.48
C ARG A 795 -13.48 -37.61 -3.91
N TYR A 796 -13.31 -37.76 -2.60
CA TYR A 796 -12.00 -38.00 -2.00
C TYR A 796 -11.37 -39.29 -2.52
N LEU A 797 -12.14 -40.38 -2.55
CA LEU A 797 -11.66 -41.69 -3.01
C LEU A 797 -11.21 -41.64 -4.48
N ARG A 798 -12.01 -41.03 -5.36
CA ARG A 798 -11.60 -40.86 -6.77
C ARG A 798 -10.35 -40.00 -6.93
N CYS A 799 -10.16 -38.99 -6.11
CA CYS A 799 -8.97 -38.16 -6.11
C CYS A 799 -7.73 -38.97 -5.72
N LEU A 800 -7.84 -39.83 -4.69
CA LEU A 800 -6.76 -40.72 -4.27
C LEU A 800 -6.43 -41.77 -5.33
N GLU A 801 -7.44 -42.33 -5.99
CA GLU A 801 -7.22 -43.27 -7.11
C GLU A 801 -6.49 -42.64 -8.28
N GLN A 802 -6.88 -41.37 -8.61
CA GLN A 802 -6.20 -40.59 -9.66
C GLN A 802 -4.74 -40.25 -9.30
N SER A 803 -4.43 -40.14 -8.00
CA SER A 803 -3.06 -39.93 -7.52
C SER A 803 -2.20 -41.18 -7.41
N GLY A 804 -2.75 -42.37 -7.81
CA GLY A 804 -2.03 -43.63 -7.85
C GLY A 804 -2.24 -44.53 -6.63
N THR A 805 -3.18 -44.22 -5.75
CA THR A 805 -3.55 -45.09 -4.64
C THR A 805 -4.35 -46.31 -5.15
N THR A 806 -3.82 -47.51 -5.01
CA THR A 806 -4.38 -48.74 -5.63
C THR A 806 -5.69 -49.20 -5.00
N VAL A 807 -5.92 -48.94 -3.70
CA VAL A 807 -7.16 -49.30 -3.00
C VAL A 807 -7.45 -48.19 -1.98
N ALA A 808 -8.60 -47.57 -2.09
CA ALA A 808 -9.07 -46.58 -1.13
C ALA A 808 -10.51 -46.90 -0.69
N ARG A 809 -10.82 -46.71 0.57
CA ARG A 809 -12.15 -46.85 1.14
C ARG A 809 -12.45 -45.65 2.03
N GLY A 810 -13.74 -45.27 2.11
CA GLY A 810 -14.20 -44.21 2.98
C GLY A 810 -15.00 -44.72 4.15
N LEU A 811 -14.84 -44.08 5.29
CA LEU A 811 -15.64 -44.35 6.51
C LEU A 811 -16.26 -43.01 6.95
N LEU A 812 -17.57 -42.91 6.81
CA LEU A 812 -18.36 -41.83 7.43
C LEU A 812 -18.69 -42.22 8.87
N ILE A 813 -18.37 -41.33 9.80
CA ILE A 813 -18.66 -41.50 11.23
C ILE A 813 -19.68 -40.44 11.64
N TYR A 814 -20.90 -40.90 11.97
CA TYR A 814 -21.96 -40.01 12.45
C TYR A 814 -21.91 -39.93 13.96
N LEU A 815 -21.31 -38.89 14.51
CA LEU A 815 -21.04 -38.72 15.94
C LEU A 815 -22.32 -38.73 16.80
N ASP A 816 -23.37 -38.05 16.33
CA ASP A 816 -24.64 -37.98 17.08
C ASP A 816 -25.42 -39.28 17.13
N ARG A 817 -25.21 -40.17 16.17
CA ARG A 817 -25.91 -41.44 16.04
C ARG A 817 -25.06 -42.61 16.41
N GLN A 818 -23.80 -42.36 16.73
CA GLN A 818 -22.82 -43.40 17.05
C GLN A 818 -22.86 -44.54 16.01
N SER A 819 -22.89 -44.18 14.75
CA SER A 819 -23.06 -45.09 13.63
C SER A 819 -22.08 -44.80 12.51
N PHE A 820 -21.84 -45.78 11.67
CA PHE A 820 -20.87 -45.78 10.61
C PHE A 820 -21.52 -46.05 9.25
N ARG A 821 -20.89 -45.59 8.17
CA ARG A 821 -21.23 -45.96 6.80
C ARG A 821 -19.95 -46.16 6.02
N LEU A 822 -19.75 -47.32 5.48
CA LEU A 822 -18.63 -47.61 4.58
C LEU A 822 -18.93 -47.05 3.19
N VAL A 823 -18.00 -46.37 2.59
CA VAL A 823 -18.13 -45.75 1.29
C VAL A 823 -17.06 -46.30 0.35
N GLU A 824 -17.48 -46.72 -0.80
CA GLU A 824 -16.63 -47.12 -1.94
C GLU A 824 -16.77 -46.11 -3.07
N PRO A 825 -15.88 -46.08 -4.06
CA PRO A 825 -15.95 -45.09 -5.15
C PRO A 825 -17.31 -45.01 -5.83
N ASP A 826 -18.02 -46.13 -5.97
CA ASP A 826 -19.29 -46.20 -6.69
C ASP A 826 -20.46 -46.73 -5.83
N SER A 827 -20.23 -47.07 -4.58
CA SER A 827 -21.24 -47.63 -3.67
C SER A 827 -21.08 -47.14 -2.24
N ALA A 828 -22.11 -47.37 -1.41
CA ALA A 828 -22.03 -47.15 0.02
C ALA A 828 -22.89 -48.19 0.75
N SER A 829 -22.41 -48.61 1.92
CA SER A 829 -23.18 -49.55 2.76
C SER A 829 -24.43 -48.92 3.36
N GLU A 830 -25.30 -49.70 3.93
CA GLU A 830 -26.29 -49.21 4.91
C GLU A 830 -25.57 -48.79 6.21
N LEU A 831 -26.27 -47.99 7.06
CA LEU A 831 -25.75 -47.62 8.35
C LEU A 831 -25.56 -48.83 9.25
N PHE A 832 -24.43 -48.92 9.96
CA PHE A 832 -24.14 -49.95 10.95
C PHE A 832 -23.54 -49.31 12.22
N THR A 833 -23.57 -50.04 13.33
CA THR A 833 -23.14 -49.55 14.64
C THR A 833 -21.92 -50.28 15.19
N ASP A 834 -21.51 -51.36 14.57
CA ASP A 834 -20.34 -52.17 14.97
C ASP A 834 -19.33 -52.30 13.84
N LEU A 835 -18.12 -51.75 14.05
CA LEU A 835 -17.01 -51.91 13.13
C LEU A 835 -16.57 -53.36 12.90
N GLY A 836 -16.88 -54.26 13.85
CA GLY A 836 -16.67 -55.69 13.71
C GLY A 836 -17.47 -56.34 12.58
N ALA A 837 -18.48 -55.66 12.04
CA ALA A 837 -19.22 -56.10 10.83
C ALA A 837 -18.33 -56.17 9.58
N TYR A 838 -17.25 -55.38 9.53
CA TYR A 838 -16.31 -55.29 8.44
C TYR A 838 -14.84 -55.36 8.87
N PRO A 839 -14.42 -56.44 9.56
CA PRO A 839 -13.11 -56.53 10.23
C PRO A 839 -11.94 -56.38 9.25
N ARG A 840 -12.12 -56.80 8.00
CA ARG A 840 -11.07 -56.75 6.96
C ARG A 840 -10.64 -55.31 6.61
N TYR A 841 -11.44 -54.32 6.93
CA TYR A 841 -11.18 -52.92 6.55
C TYR A 841 -10.73 -52.09 7.73
N PHE A 842 -10.91 -52.52 8.96
CA PHE A 842 -10.71 -51.68 10.13
C PHE A 842 -9.76 -52.27 11.18
N CYS A 843 -9.47 -53.59 11.13
CA CYS A 843 -8.50 -54.23 11.99
C CYS A 843 -7.27 -54.68 11.19
N GLU A 844 -6.07 -54.35 11.67
CA GLU A 844 -4.87 -55.08 11.22
C GLU A 844 -4.82 -56.41 11.99
N ASP A 845 -4.67 -57.51 11.32
CA ASP A 845 -4.29 -58.74 11.94
C ASP A 845 -2.94 -58.50 12.66
N GLU A 846 -2.91 -58.71 13.97
CA GLU A 846 -1.69 -58.81 14.74
C GLU A 846 -0.85 -59.95 14.14
N ALA A 847 0.17 -59.61 13.36
CA ALA A 847 1.20 -60.53 12.88
C ALA A 847 2.52 -60.19 13.57
#